data_8c5f817cbece6e42b0010794dff94bce
#
_entry.id   8c5f817cbece6e42b0010794dff94bce
#
_cell.length_a   1.000
_cell.length_b   1.000
_cell.length_c   1.000
_cell.angle_alpha   90.00
_cell.angle_beta   90.00
_cell.angle_gamma   90.00
#
_symmetry.space_group_name_H-M   'P 1'
#
loop_
_entity.id
_entity.type
_entity.pdbx_description
1 polymer ?
#
loop_
_entity_poly.entity_id
_entity_poly.type
_entity_poly.pdbx_seq_one_letter_code
_entity_poly.pdbx_strand_id
1 'polypeptide(L)'
;MKKIHYLTKQSGMLFVFFLVSIQMKAAEPLYDYVFFDNSNMTGRYYYSQTNYQSPSWIKNAQNKLFVNSNEFYSAGNSLEFQFTSSKDGNWSAEIEYRPVRGNDFFKNGHFLSFQMKNPNNISPEILPKVGIRLNNKSFTRFVSLKDYFLSKESNGWVHVLIPLKDLGVEKVETGNIHTLAAVVFEQNEADNQNHTLYVDDVELLPENFNIEQKLNTPVLGGIKAYEKHIDLWWKAENPENIKYYCIYRSFDGQNFVPIGIQRTYLPRYTDFLGEIGKKAFYRISAVDYSLHETSLSNILNAETRSMTDDEFLEMVEEAHFRYYWDGAEPISGLSRENIPGRSDMIAAGASGFGVMSILVAMERGFITREEGIERFLKITVFLQKADKYHGAVSHFMDGTSGKTIPYFGHKDNGGDLVETAFLTQGLLAAFQFFDQNTVEEKTIRDRIDTFWRNIEWSWYKQTKDSPFLYWHWSPDQGWIMNHPLIGWNETMITYLLAIMSPTHPIEPSMYYSGWASQSQPAQDYRKAWGGTEAGSMYTNGKVYYGLPLKVGVSNGGPLFFVHYSYLALNPHQFSDKYTNYFENNQTIAKINLRYCMENPGKYVGYGENCWGLTASDFAWHYQAQEPVSTRDNGTIAPTGALASFPYTPEESMKALRNYYENYGQFLWGEYGFRDAFNLTENWCSSIFMGLNQAPITVMIENYRTGLIWNLFMKNQDVQKGLKRFDQTKPSN
;
A
#
# COMPACT_ATOMS: atom_id res chain seq x y z
N MET A 1 52.95 -24.47 68.97
CA MET A 1 51.81 -24.86 68.11
C MET A 1 51.00 -23.62 67.80
N LYS A 2 51.32 -22.92 66.70
CA LYS A 2 50.68 -21.66 66.30
C LYS A 2 49.93 -21.94 64.99
N LYS A 3 48.66 -21.68 65.00
CA LYS A 3 47.78 -21.66 63.82
C LYS A 3 48.00 -20.32 63.05
N ILE A 4 48.38 -20.42 61.81
CA ILE A 4 48.47 -19.29 60.88
C ILE A 4 47.17 -19.25 60.08
N HIS A 5 46.43 -18.10 60.18
CA HIS A 5 45.27 -17.78 59.36
C HIS A 5 45.74 -17.07 58.09
N TYR A 6 45.42 -17.60 56.93
CA TYR A 6 45.54 -16.91 55.65
C TYR A 6 44.25 -16.16 55.35
N LEU A 7 44.38 -14.85 55.31
CA LEU A 7 43.34 -13.93 54.76
C LEU A 7 43.58 -13.74 53.26
N THR A 8 42.71 -14.27 52.44
CA THR A 8 42.69 -13.95 51.00
C THR A 8 41.83 -12.70 50.79
N LYS A 9 42.46 -11.60 50.40
CA LYS A 9 41.76 -10.42 49.85
C LYS A 9 41.33 -10.71 48.42
N GLN A 10 40.02 -10.82 48.17
CA GLN A 10 39.44 -10.71 46.83
C GLN A 10 39.27 -9.24 46.51
N SER A 11 40.10 -8.74 45.56
CA SER A 11 39.88 -7.43 44.91
C SER A 11 38.84 -7.60 43.83
N GLY A 12 37.61 -7.20 44.12
CA GLY A 12 36.57 -7.09 43.10
C GLY A 12 36.84 -5.87 42.20
N MET A 13 37.28 -6.13 40.99
CA MET A 13 37.39 -5.13 39.94
C MET A 13 36.02 -4.97 39.29
N LEU A 14 35.30 -3.90 39.64
CA LEU A 14 34.02 -3.52 39.05
C LEU A 14 34.30 -2.96 37.66
N PHE A 15 34.11 -3.76 36.60
CA PHE A 15 34.07 -3.26 35.23
C PHE A 15 32.72 -2.56 35.00
N VAL A 16 32.73 -1.24 35.08
CA VAL A 16 31.60 -0.42 34.61
C VAL A 16 31.69 -0.39 33.08
N PHE A 17 30.87 -1.22 32.41
CA PHE A 17 30.60 -1.09 30.99
C PHE A 17 29.80 0.19 30.78
N PHE A 18 30.42 1.27 30.34
CA PHE A 18 29.74 2.37 29.68
C PHE A 18 29.26 1.85 28.32
N LEU A 19 28.02 1.41 28.26
CA LEU A 19 27.28 1.30 27.00
C LEU A 19 27.08 2.74 26.48
N VAL A 20 28.00 3.20 25.65
CA VAL A 20 27.76 4.32 24.77
C VAL A 20 26.75 3.78 23.73
N SER A 21 25.49 4.01 23.97
CA SER A 21 24.48 3.90 22.91
C SER A 21 24.79 5.01 21.90
N ILE A 22 25.56 4.66 20.87
CA ILE A 22 25.55 5.43 19.63
C ILE A 22 24.12 5.24 19.11
N GLN A 23 23.25 6.22 19.36
CA GLN A 23 22.03 6.38 18.57
C GLN A 23 22.52 6.71 17.16
N MET A 24 22.67 5.67 16.34
CA MET A 24 22.63 5.86 14.90
C MET A 24 21.24 6.44 14.63
N LYS A 25 21.15 7.76 14.42
CA LYS A 25 20.01 8.31 13.71
C LYS A 25 19.94 7.51 12.43
N ALA A 26 18.87 6.76 12.26
CA ALA A 26 18.55 6.20 10.96
C ALA A 26 18.63 7.38 9.98
N ALA A 27 19.44 7.27 8.95
CA ALA A 27 19.51 8.29 7.92
C ALA A 27 18.08 8.44 7.40
N GLU A 28 17.59 9.68 7.44
CA GLU A 28 16.23 9.94 6.94
C GLU A 28 16.25 9.57 5.45
N PRO A 29 15.34 8.68 5.00
CA PRO A 29 15.32 8.28 3.60
C PRO A 29 15.15 9.54 2.74
N LEU A 30 16.01 9.67 1.74
CA LEU A 30 15.88 10.68 0.70
C LEU A 30 14.65 10.29 -0.12
N TYR A 31 13.52 10.96 0.13
CA TYR A 31 12.36 10.84 -0.73
C TYR A 31 12.58 11.70 -1.97
N ASP A 32 12.66 11.04 -3.10
CA ASP A 32 12.80 11.69 -4.38
C ASP A 32 11.47 12.33 -4.79
N TYR A 33 11.52 13.58 -5.23
CA TYR A 33 10.38 14.24 -5.85
C TYR A 33 10.39 13.90 -7.34
N VAL A 34 9.81 12.76 -7.67
CA VAL A 34 9.86 12.19 -9.03
C VAL A 34 8.56 12.48 -9.77
N PHE A 35 8.64 13.12 -10.92
CA PHE A 35 7.53 13.29 -11.86
C PHE A 35 7.40 12.08 -12.79
N PHE A 36 8.56 11.53 -13.21
CA PHE A 36 8.63 10.34 -14.04
C PHE A 36 10.00 9.68 -13.87
N ASP A 37 10.02 8.38 -13.66
CA ASP A 37 11.19 7.50 -13.79
C ASP A 37 10.85 6.24 -14.59
N ASN A 38 9.66 5.70 -14.42
CA ASN A 38 9.13 4.54 -15.12
C ASN A 38 7.60 4.51 -15.10
N SER A 39 7.01 3.85 -16.06
CA SER A 39 5.58 3.53 -16.08
C SER A 39 5.39 2.01 -16.01
N ASN A 40 4.51 1.55 -15.11
CA ASN A 40 4.09 0.14 -15.07
C ASN A 40 3.26 -0.23 -16.31
N MET A 41 2.58 0.74 -16.93
CA MET A 41 1.75 0.54 -18.11
C MET A 41 2.50 0.96 -19.38
N THR A 42 2.43 0.15 -20.41
CA THR A 42 2.89 0.52 -21.76
C THR A 42 1.84 1.36 -22.48
N GLY A 43 2.22 1.97 -23.60
CA GLY A 43 1.32 2.77 -24.43
C GLY A 43 1.30 4.23 -24.01
N ARG A 44 0.21 4.72 -23.40
CA ARG A 44 0.09 6.13 -22.98
C ARG A 44 0.40 6.28 -21.49
N TYR A 45 1.11 7.35 -21.13
CA TYR A 45 1.40 7.68 -19.73
C TYR A 45 0.26 8.45 -19.10
N TYR A 46 -0.39 7.88 -18.10
CA TYR A 46 -1.58 8.46 -17.46
C TYR A 46 -1.30 9.86 -16.87
N TYR A 47 -0.17 10.04 -16.17
CA TYR A 47 0.20 11.30 -15.52
C TYR A 47 0.90 12.28 -16.47
N SER A 48 0.35 12.44 -17.67
CA SER A 48 0.78 13.44 -18.63
C SER A 48 -0.41 14.14 -19.26
N GLN A 49 -0.18 15.28 -19.88
CA GLN A 49 -1.19 16.02 -20.64
C GLN A 49 -0.50 16.65 -21.85
N THR A 50 -1.12 16.56 -23.02
CA THR A 50 -0.62 17.22 -24.24
C THR A 50 -1.69 18.13 -24.81
N ASN A 51 -1.24 19.28 -25.36
CA ASN A 51 -2.10 20.20 -26.09
C ASN A 51 -1.34 20.70 -27.33
N TYR A 52 -2.06 21.03 -28.40
CA TYR A 52 -1.47 21.68 -29.56
C TYR A 52 -2.48 22.54 -30.33
N GLN A 53 -1.94 23.51 -31.06
CA GLN A 53 -2.66 24.35 -31.99
C GLN A 53 -1.99 24.23 -33.36
N SER A 54 -2.79 23.82 -34.38
CA SER A 54 -2.33 23.73 -35.76
C SER A 54 -1.77 25.08 -36.25
N PRO A 55 -0.69 25.10 -37.06
CA PRO A 55 -0.08 23.95 -37.77
C PRO A 55 0.96 23.16 -36.96
N SER A 56 1.28 23.56 -35.74
CA SER A 56 2.09 22.75 -34.83
C SER A 56 1.31 21.53 -34.34
N TRP A 57 2.02 20.47 -33.94
CA TRP A 57 1.41 19.30 -33.34
C TRP A 57 2.38 18.53 -32.43
N ILE A 58 1.82 17.74 -31.53
CA ILE A 58 2.53 16.72 -30.75
C ILE A 58 1.75 15.42 -30.79
N LYS A 59 2.46 14.30 -31.02
CA LYS A 59 1.88 12.96 -31.04
C LYS A 59 1.34 12.62 -29.66
N ASN A 60 0.11 12.15 -29.62
CA ASN A 60 -0.53 11.76 -28.37
C ASN A 60 -1.56 10.65 -28.58
N ALA A 61 -1.93 9.98 -27.47
CA ALA A 61 -3.08 9.10 -27.37
C ALA A 61 -3.99 9.60 -26.27
N GLN A 62 -5.17 10.10 -26.66
CA GLN A 62 -6.13 10.70 -25.71
C GLN A 62 -5.51 11.83 -24.88
N ASN A 63 -4.75 12.72 -25.53
CA ASN A 63 -4.01 13.83 -24.93
C ASN A 63 -2.92 13.40 -23.92
N LYS A 64 -2.39 12.17 -24.01
CA LYS A 64 -1.31 11.65 -23.18
C LYS A 64 -0.06 11.36 -24.01
N LEU A 65 1.12 11.51 -23.39
CA LEU A 65 2.41 11.12 -23.98
C LEU A 65 2.50 9.60 -24.13
N PHE A 66 3.31 9.16 -25.09
CA PHE A 66 3.64 7.74 -25.25
C PHE A 66 4.78 7.32 -24.34
N VAL A 67 4.67 6.09 -23.81
CA VAL A 67 5.74 5.37 -23.13
C VAL A 67 6.54 4.59 -24.17
N ASN A 68 7.87 4.71 -24.15
CA ASN A 68 8.80 4.01 -25.04
C ASN A 68 9.66 3.04 -24.22
N SER A 69 9.59 1.74 -24.52
CA SER A 69 10.35 0.70 -23.83
C SER A 69 11.65 0.29 -24.55
N ASN A 70 11.97 0.90 -25.70
CA ASN A 70 13.19 0.59 -26.44
C ASN A 70 14.31 1.59 -26.19
N GLU A 71 13.95 2.82 -25.84
CA GLU A 71 14.88 3.91 -25.54
C GLU A 71 14.61 4.40 -24.14
N PHE A 72 15.57 4.26 -23.25
CA PHE A 72 15.49 4.70 -21.85
C PHE A 72 16.89 5.07 -21.35
N TYR A 73 16.95 5.91 -20.35
CA TYR A 73 18.17 6.19 -19.60
C TYR A 73 18.30 5.24 -18.41
N SER A 74 17.35 5.31 -17.48
CA SER A 74 17.19 4.31 -16.44
C SER A 74 16.31 3.16 -16.97
N ALA A 75 16.68 1.92 -16.63
CA ALA A 75 16.06 0.75 -17.23
C ALA A 75 14.58 0.66 -16.91
N GLY A 76 13.82 0.33 -17.96
CA GLY A 76 12.37 0.20 -17.97
C GLY A 76 11.78 0.88 -19.19
N ASN A 77 11.55 2.17 -19.12
CA ASN A 77 11.00 2.95 -20.22
C ASN A 77 11.20 4.46 -20.02
N SER A 78 11.00 5.22 -21.10
CA SER A 78 11.03 6.69 -21.12
C SER A 78 9.77 7.27 -21.75
N LEU A 79 9.59 8.58 -21.72
CA LEU A 79 8.53 9.30 -22.40
C LEU A 79 9.00 9.74 -23.80
N GLU A 80 8.17 9.47 -24.81
CA GLU A 80 8.42 9.82 -26.20
C GLU A 80 7.66 11.11 -26.58
N PHE A 81 8.41 12.10 -27.09
CA PHE A 81 7.91 13.35 -27.65
C PHE A 81 8.16 13.34 -29.17
N GLN A 82 7.12 13.18 -29.97
CA GLN A 82 7.18 13.42 -31.41
C GLN A 82 6.38 14.67 -31.75
N PHE A 83 7.00 15.67 -32.32
CA PHE A 83 6.37 16.97 -32.54
C PHE A 83 6.85 17.68 -33.78
N THR A 84 6.07 18.66 -34.23
CA THR A 84 6.45 19.68 -35.22
C THR A 84 6.17 21.06 -34.64
N SER A 85 7.17 21.92 -34.68
CA SER A 85 7.06 23.33 -34.29
C SER A 85 6.89 24.20 -35.55
N SER A 86 5.74 24.80 -35.71
CA SER A 86 5.40 25.66 -36.83
C SER A 86 5.07 27.08 -36.38
N LYS A 87 5.37 28.06 -37.24
CA LYS A 87 4.97 29.42 -37.01
C LYS A 87 3.44 29.52 -36.99
N ASP A 88 2.88 30.32 -36.11
CA ASP A 88 1.44 30.50 -35.89
C ASP A 88 0.72 29.29 -35.27
N GLY A 89 1.46 28.23 -34.90
CA GLY A 89 1.01 27.12 -34.10
C GLY A 89 1.71 27.07 -32.74
N ASN A 90 1.26 26.17 -31.90
CA ASN A 90 1.92 25.87 -30.62
C ASN A 90 1.67 24.43 -30.20
N TRP A 91 2.54 23.89 -29.34
CA TRP A 91 2.32 22.63 -28.64
C TRP A 91 2.90 22.69 -27.25
N SER A 92 2.32 21.92 -26.34
CA SER A 92 2.83 21.69 -24.99
C SER A 92 2.61 20.25 -24.53
N ALA A 93 3.47 19.80 -23.64
CA ALA A 93 3.34 18.53 -22.92
C ALA A 93 3.66 18.75 -21.45
N GLU A 94 2.84 18.21 -20.59
CA GLU A 94 3.00 18.23 -19.14
C GLU A 94 3.28 16.83 -18.62
N ILE A 95 4.19 16.73 -17.65
CA ILE A 95 4.45 15.53 -16.86
C ILE A 95 4.00 15.88 -15.44
N GLU A 96 2.88 15.29 -15.01
CA GLU A 96 2.19 15.65 -13.78
C GLU A 96 2.82 14.94 -12.58
N TYR A 97 2.98 15.68 -11.47
CA TYR A 97 3.38 15.10 -10.20
C TYR A 97 2.21 14.35 -9.57
N ARG A 98 2.43 13.07 -9.26
CA ARG A 98 1.50 12.30 -8.46
C ARG A 98 2.03 12.20 -7.02
N PRO A 99 1.38 12.86 -6.04
CA PRO A 99 1.73 12.64 -4.66
C PRO A 99 1.37 11.19 -4.27
N VAL A 100 2.35 10.41 -3.86
CA VAL A 100 2.10 9.11 -3.22
C VAL A 100 1.75 9.38 -1.77
N ARG A 101 0.68 8.74 -1.28
CA ARG A 101 0.18 8.92 0.09
C ARG A 101 1.31 8.71 1.11
N GLY A 102 1.55 9.72 1.94
CA GLY A 102 2.62 9.71 2.94
C GLY A 102 4.00 10.17 2.44
N ASN A 103 4.18 10.46 1.16
CA ASN A 103 5.46 10.98 0.62
C ASN A 103 5.64 12.49 0.77
N ASP A 104 5.12 13.09 1.82
CA ASP A 104 5.20 14.55 2.07
C ASP A 104 6.60 15.00 2.58
N PHE A 105 7.66 14.20 2.35
CA PHE A 105 8.97 14.35 2.99
C PHE A 105 10.10 14.83 2.11
N PHE A 106 9.80 15.31 0.90
CA PHE A 106 10.85 15.94 0.12
C PHE A 106 11.37 17.18 0.83
N LYS A 107 12.63 17.14 1.28
CA LYS A 107 13.13 18.18 2.17
C LYS A 107 13.66 19.42 1.45
N ASN A 108 14.30 19.28 0.29
CA ASN A 108 14.95 20.41 -0.37
C ASN A 108 15.13 20.16 -1.87
N GLY A 109 14.31 20.76 -2.73
CA GLY A 109 14.51 20.81 -4.18
C GLY A 109 15.17 22.13 -4.60
N HIS A 110 16.33 22.03 -5.22
CA HIS A 110 17.07 23.17 -5.76
C HIS A 110 17.15 23.16 -7.28
N PHE A 111 17.03 21.97 -7.85
CA PHE A 111 17.17 21.77 -9.30
C PHE A 111 16.02 20.93 -9.84
N LEU A 112 15.53 21.29 -11.01
CA LEU A 112 14.79 20.39 -11.88
C LEU A 112 15.83 19.62 -12.71
N SER A 113 15.77 18.30 -12.63
CA SER A 113 16.68 17.38 -13.32
C SER A 113 15.91 16.43 -14.22
N PHE A 114 16.45 16.13 -15.39
CA PHE A 114 15.95 15.05 -16.23
C PHE A 114 17.01 14.60 -17.25
N GLN A 115 16.86 13.39 -17.75
CA GLN A 115 17.64 12.87 -18.85
C GLN A 115 16.91 13.10 -20.17
N MET A 116 17.61 13.50 -21.21
CA MET A 116 17.06 13.74 -22.53
C MET A 116 17.92 13.11 -23.64
N LYS A 117 17.29 12.40 -24.57
CA LYS A 117 17.94 11.90 -25.78
C LYS A 117 17.40 12.62 -27.01
N ASN A 118 18.31 13.19 -27.79
CA ASN A 118 18.02 13.95 -29.00
C ASN A 118 18.60 13.21 -30.22
N PRO A 119 17.91 12.18 -30.76
CA PRO A 119 18.44 11.35 -31.84
C PRO A 119 18.57 12.10 -33.19
N ASN A 120 17.78 13.15 -33.36
CA ASN A 120 17.75 13.94 -34.61
C ASN A 120 18.72 15.12 -34.58
N ASN A 121 19.50 15.31 -33.53
CA ASN A 121 20.38 16.46 -33.32
C ASN A 121 19.68 17.81 -33.56
N ILE A 122 18.46 17.92 -32.97
CA ILE A 122 17.64 19.14 -33.00
C ILE A 122 18.48 20.30 -32.44
N SER A 123 18.47 21.44 -33.12
CA SER A 123 19.23 22.60 -32.63
C SER A 123 18.65 23.12 -31.29
N PRO A 124 19.50 23.69 -30.46
CA PRO A 124 19.05 24.18 -29.12
C PRO A 124 17.90 25.20 -29.17
N GLU A 125 17.78 25.95 -30.26
CA GLU A 125 16.70 26.94 -30.43
C GLU A 125 15.36 26.28 -30.74
N ILE A 126 15.36 25.09 -31.34
CA ILE A 126 14.13 24.30 -31.64
C ILE A 126 13.75 23.39 -30.49
N LEU A 127 14.71 23.01 -29.63
CA LEU A 127 14.40 22.24 -28.43
C LEU A 127 13.32 22.95 -27.59
N PRO A 128 12.41 22.22 -26.95
CA PRO A 128 11.34 22.83 -26.14
C PRO A 128 11.88 23.73 -25.04
N LYS A 129 11.10 24.74 -24.66
CA LYS A 129 11.29 25.47 -23.41
C LYS A 129 10.69 24.64 -22.27
N VAL A 130 11.26 24.76 -21.08
CA VAL A 130 10.81 24.04 -19.89
C VAL A 130 10.42 25.02 -18.78
N GLY A 131 9.30 24.75 -18.15
CA GLY A 131 8.77 25.46 -17.00
C GLY A 131 8.04 24.51 -16.05
N ILE A 132 7.45 25.03 -14.99
CA ILE A 132 6.65 24.28 -14.04
C ILE A 132 5.27 24.91 -13.93
N ARG A 133 4.23 24.07 -13.97
CA ARG A 133 2.86 24.46 -13.63
C ARG A 133 2.67 24.29 -12.12
N LEU A 134 2.10 25.30 -11.49
CA LEU A 134 1.77 25.29 -10.06
C LEU A 134 0.33 24.81 -9.83
N ASN A 135 0.01 24.41 -8.61
CA ASN A 135 -1.33 23.94 -8.24
C ASN A 135 -2.42 25.02 -8.39
N ASN A 136 -2.07 26.30 -8.28
CA ASN A 136 -2.97 27.41 -8.57
C ASN A 136 -3.18 27.67 -10.07
N LYS A 137 -2.68 26.78 -10.94
CA LYS A 137 -2.71 26.83 -12.41
C LYS A 137 -1.86 27.94 -13.05
N SER A 138 -1.06 28.66 -12.27
CA SER A 138 -0.06 29.57 -12.85
C SER A 138 1.18 28.79 -13.30
N PHE A 139 1.98 29.42 -14.15
CA PHE A 139 3.24 28.87 -14.63
C PHE A 139 4.41 29.69 -14.11
N THR A 140 5.51 29.03 -13.90
CA THR A 140 6.80 29.66 -13.64
C THR A 140 7.32 30.33 -14.92
N ARG A 141 8.51 30.93 -14.85
CA ARG A 141 9.23 31.31 -16.05
C ARG A 141 9.61 30.06 -16.86
N PHE A 142 9.53 30.16 -18.18
CA PHE A 142 10.07 29.13 -19.09
C PHE A 142 11.48 29.48 -19.50
N VAL A 143 12.36 28.48 -19.54
CA VAL A 143 13.76 28.61 -19.96
C VAL A 143 14.05 27.75 -21.16
N SER A 144 14.94 28.23 -22.04
CA SER A 144 15.48 27.45 -23.16
C SER A 144 16.53 26.46 -22.62
N LEU A 145 16.55 25.24 -23.15
CA LEU A 145 17.43 24.18 -22.67
C LEU A 145 18.91 24.38 -23.01
N LYS A 146 19.25 25.24 -23.96
CA LYS A 146 20.62 25.40 -24.50
C LYS A 146 21.71 25.65 -23.44
N ASP A 147 21.35 26.25 -22.30
CA ASP A 147 22.30 26.68 -21.25
C ASP A 147 22.39 25.69 -20.07
N TYR A 148 21.65 24.55 -20.11
CA TYR A 148 21.45 23.66 -18.99
C TYR A 148 21.95 22.22 -19.21
N PHE A 149 22.70 21.97 -20.26
CA PHE A 149 23.31 20.66 -20.50
C PHE A 149 24.58 20.49 -19.67
N LEU A 150 24.63 19.44 -18.84
CA LEU A 150 25.82 19.12 -18.03
C LEU A 150 26.85 18.27 -18.79
N SER A 151 26.38 17.16 -19.37
CA SER A 151 27.25 16.20 -20.06
C SER A 151 26.47 15.46 -21.14
N LYS A 152 27.18 15.01 -22.18
CA LYS A 152 26.65 14.05 -23.15
C LYS A 152 27.29 12.71 -22.90
N GLU A 153 26.49 11.71 -22.60
CA GLU A 153 26.95 10.35 -22.42
C GLU A 153 27.22 9.62 -23.74
N SER A 154 27.98 8.53 -23.68
CA SER A 154 28.34 7.73 -24.85
C SER A 154 27.12 7.13 -25.55
N ASN A 155 26.01 6.90 -24.84
CA ASN A 155 24.75 6.37 -25.36
C ASN A 155 23.84 7.44 -26.01
N GLY A 156 24.26 8.71 -26.01
CA GLY A 156 23.57 9.85 -26.64
C GLY A 156 22.55 10.55 -25.72
N TRP A 157 22.41 10.13 -24.47
CA TRP A 157 21.66 10.84 -23.47
C TRP A 157 22.42 12.05 -22.95
N VAL A 158 21.69 13.07 -22.53
CA VAL A 158 22.21 14.32 -21.96
C VAL A 158 21.50 14.59 -20.66
N HIS A 159 22.26 14.81 -19.60
CA HIS A 159 21.72 15.26 -18.32
C HIS A 159 21.41 16.75 -18.38
N VAL A 160 20.16 17.13 -18.16
CA VAL A 160 19.67 18.50 -18.07
C VAL A 160 19.45 18.84 -16.61
N LEU A 161 20.05 19.96 -16.16
CA LEU A 161 19.96 20.42 -14.79
C LEU A 161 19.60 21.93 -14.75
N ILE A 162 18.40 22.25 -14.30
CA ILE A 162 17.87 23.61 -14.28
C ILE A 162 17.73 24.08 -12.83
N PRO A 163 18.49 25.10 -12.38
CA PRO A 163 18.27 25.68 -11.06
C PRO A 163 16.84 26.23 -10.94
N LEU A 164 16.09 25.86 -9.90
CA LEU A 164 14.71 26.31 -9.70
C LEU A 164 14.58 27.85 -9.65
N LYS A 165 15.60 28.55 -9.17
CA LYS A 165 15.69 30.02 -9.18
C LYS A 165 15.58 30.61 -10.60
N ASP A 166 16.10 29.91 -11.61
CA ASP A 166 16.05 30.36 -13.01
C ASP A 166 14.62 30.25 -13.58
N LEU A 167 13.83 29.33 -13.01
CA LEU A 167 12.40 29.21 -13.25
C LEU A 167 11.57 30.20 -12.41
N GLY A 168 12.20 30.97 -11.52
CA GLY A 168 11.51 31.90 -10.62
C GLY A 168 10.97 31.26 -9.34
N VAL A 169 11.48 30.06 -8.98
CA VAL A 169 11.18 29.35 -7.73
C VAL A 169 12.47 29.32 -6.91
N GLU A 170 12.47 29.92 -5.71
CA GLU A 170 13.73 29.96 -4.92
C GLU A 170 14.16 28.59 -4.46
N LYS A 171 13.24 27.82 -3.86
CA LYS A 171 13.42 26.41 -3.45
C LYS A 171 12.09 25.79 -3.07
N VAL A 172 12.03 24.47 -3.11
CA VAL A 172 10.90 23.70 -2.57
C VAL A 172 11.33 23.07 -1.27
N GLU A 173 10.68 23.45 -0.17
CA GLU A 173 10.90 22.88 1.15
C GLU A 173 9.73 22.00 1.57
N THR A 174 9.96 21.14 2.56
CA THR A 174 8.90 20.36 3.21
C THR A 174 7.74 21.29 3.63
N GLY A 175 6.53 20.98 3.19
CA GLY A 175 5.33 21.80 3.39
C GLY A 175 4.95 22.69 2.20
N ASN A 176 5.86 22.97 1.26
CA ASN A 176 5.57 23.67 0.01
C ASN A 176 5.48 22.75 -1.21
N ILE A 177 5.64 21.47 -0.98
CA ILE A 177 5.65 20.40 -1.99
C ILE A 177 4.37 20.38 -2.85
N HIS A 178 3.23 20.70 -2.25
CA HIS A 178 1.95 20.77 -2.94
C HIS A 178 1.81 21.95 -3.90
N THR A 179 2.82 22.78 -4.04
CA THR A 179 2.77 23.92 -4.97
C THR A 179 3.12 23.55 -6.41
N LEU A 180 3.91 22.49 -6.62
CA LEU A 180 4.32 22.05 -7.95
C LEU A 180 3.38 20.96 -8.48
N ALA A 181 2.79 21.21 -9.65
CA ALA A 181 1.81 20.30 -10.22
C ALA A 181 2.33 19.51 -11.42
N ALA A 182 3.15 20.12 -12.28
CA ALA A 182 3.69 19.44 -13.47
C ALA A 182 4.96 20.12 -13.96
N VAL A 183 5.84 19.35 -14.57
CA VAL A 183 6.90 19.85 -15.47
C VAL A 183 6.28 20.03 -16.85
N VAL A 184 6.50 21.19 -17.46
CA VAL A 184 5.89 21.57 -18.72
C VAL A 184 6.95 21.81 -19.78
N PHE A 185 6.81 21.12 -20.89
CA PHE A 185 7.57 21.34 -22.11
C PHE A 185 6.69 22.03 -23.12
N GLU A 186 7.16 23.12 -23.72
CA GLU A 186 6.40 23.85 -24.73
C GLU A 186 7.27 24.22 -25.94
N GLN A 187 6.59 24.48 -27.05
CA GLN A 187 7.24 24.92 -28.27
C GLN A 187 8.13 26.15 -28.02
N ASN A 188 9.35 26.09 -28.56
CA ASN A 188 10.29 27.21 -28.64
C ASN A 188 10.21 27.84 -30.05
N GLU A 189 11.30 27.87 -30.82
CA GLU A 189 11.27 28.36 -32.17
C GLU A 189 10.71 27.30 -33.15
N ALA A 190 10.34 27.75 -34.35
CA ALA A 190 9.71 26.93 -35.37
C ALA A 190 10.63 26.70 -36.58
N ASP A 191 10.69 25.43 -37.04
CA ASP A 191 11.42 25.06 -38.26
C ASP A 191 10.59 24.19 -39.22
N ASN A 192 9.34 23.87 -38.86
CA ASN A 192 8.39 23.04 -39.61
C ASN A 192 8.89 21.61 -39.89
N GLN A 193 9.85 21.09 -39.09
CA GLN A 193 10.36 19.73 -39.23
C GLN A 193 9.75 18.81 -38.17
N ASN A 194 9.70 17.50 -38.45
CA ASN A 194 9.31 16.49 -37.48
C ASN A 194 10.50 16.12 -36.59
N HIS A 195 10.28 16.17 -35.31
CA HIS A 195 11.29 15.89 -34.30
C HIS A 195 10.87 14.76 -33.38
N THR A 196 11.85 14.06 -32.79
CA THR A 196 11.66 13.06 -31.74
C THR A 196 12.65 13.34 -30.63
N LEU A 197 12.15 13.38 -29.39
CA LEU A 197 12.92 13.42 -28.15
C LEU A 197 12.45 12.29 -27.24
N TYR A 198 13.37 11.79 -26.41
CA TYR A 198 13.04 10.93 -25.30
C TYR A 198 13.41 11.66 -23.99
N VAL A 199 12.54 11.57 -22.99
CA VAL A 199 12.73 12.20 -21.69
C VAL A 199 12.54 11.14 -20.61
N ASP A 200 13.47 11.11 -19.64
CA ASP A 200 13.52 10.13 -18.57
C ASP A 200 14.02 10.77 -17.27
N ASP A 201 13.85 10.08 -16.12
CA ASP A 201 14.30 10.50 -14.80
C ASP A 201 13.95 11.98 -14.46
N VAL A 202 12.68 12.37 -14.66
CA VAL A 202 12.22 13.74 -14.39
C VAL A 202 11.96 13.89 -12.89
N GLU A 203 12.82 14.65 -12.19
CA GLU A 203 12.80 14.73 -10.74
C GLU A 203 13.33 16.09 -10.22
N LEU A 204 13.12 16.37 -8.94
CA LEU A 204 13.82 17.46 -8.27
C LEU A 204 15.00 16.89 -7.49
N LEU A 205 16.14 17.57 -7.56
CA LEU A 205 17.34 17.23 -6.83
C LEU A 205 17.67 18.28 -5.75
N PRO A 206 18.22 17.86 -4.59
CA PRO A 206 18.69 18.77 -3.55
C PRO A 206 19.99 19.47 -3.98
N GLU A 207 20.41 20.50 -3.23
CA GLU A 207 21.65 21.24 -3.50
C GLU A 207 22.90 20.34 -3.49
N ASN A 208 22.90 19.35 -2.62
CA ASN A 208 24.04 18.45 -2.38
C ASN A 208 23.91 17.11 -3.12
N PHE A 209 23.19 17.04 -4.23
CA PHE A 209 22.99 15.79 -4.97
C PHE A 209 24.31 15.19 -5.51
N ASN A 210 25.33 16.02 -5.78
CA ASN A 210 26.58 15.64 -6.43
C ASN A 210 27.70 15.35 -5.41
N ILE A 211 27.40 14.63 -4.33
CA ILE A 211 28.42 14.15 -3.42
C ILE A 211 28.86 12.77 -3.89
N GLU A 212 30.06 12.69 -4.48
CA GLU A 212 30.68 11.42 -4.81
C GLU A 212 30.85 10.57 -3.56
N GLN A 213 30.22 9.40 -3.57
CA GLN A 213 30.37 8.42 -2.50
C GLN A 213 30.86 7.10 -3.11
N LYS A 214 31.83 6.49 -2.47
CA LYS A 214 32.31 5.19 -2.88
C LYS A 214 31.28 4.13 -2.49
N LEU A 215 30.48 3.68 -3.46
CA LEU A 215 29.55 2.58 -3.27
C LEU A 215 30.26 1.23 -3.32
N ASN A 216 29.79 0.30 -2.50
CA ASN A 216 30.16 -1.10 -2.61
C ASN A 216 29.26 -1.79 -3.66
N THR A 217 29.83 -2.74 -4.42
CA THR A 217 29.06 -3.59 -5.32
C THR A 217 28.06 -4.41 -4.49
N PRO A 218 26.76 -4.36 -4.78
CA PRO A 218 25.76 -5.12 -4.04
C PRO A 218 25.93 -6.62 -4.28
N VAL A 219 25.36 -7.44 -3.38
CA VAL A 219 25.39 -8.91 -3.49
C VAL A 219 23.96 -9.43 -3.51
N LEU A 220 23.57 -10.15 -4.58
CA LEU A 220 22.31 -10.87 -4.62
C LEU A 220 22.29 -11.93 -3.51
N GLY A 221 21.31 -11.80 -2.59
CA GLY A 221 21.13 -12.67 -1.43
C GLY A 221 20.31 -13.91 -1.74
N GLY A 222 19.41 -13.84 -2.75
CA GLY A 222 18.59 -14.97 -3.12
C GLY A 222 17.74 -14.76 -4.37
N ILE A 223 17.18 -15.87 -4.83
CA ILE A 223 16.33 -15.96 -6.02
C ILE A 223 15.31 -17.09 -5.84
N LYS A 224 14.07 -16.87 -6.27
CA LYS A 224 13.01 -17.87 -6.28
C LYS A 224 12.16 -17.76 -7.53
N ALA A 225 11.99 -18.86 -8.26
CA ALA A 225 11.13 -18.90 -9.43
C ALA A 225 9.75 -19.48 -9.10
N TYR A 226 8.76 -18.90 -9.76
CA TYR A 226 7.37 -19.29 -9.70
C TYR A 226 6.85 -19.67 -11.09
N GLU A 227 5.54 -19.57 -11.32
CA GLU A 227 4.94 -20.00 -12.59
C GLU A 227 5.35 -19.12 -13.78
N LYS A 228 5.28 -17.79 -13.63
CA LYS A 228 5.58 -16.84 -14.71
C LYS A 228 6.51 -15.71 -14.31
N HIS A 229 7.01 -15.70 -13.08
CA HIS A 229 7.92 -14.68 -12.59
C HIS A 229 9.06 -15.27 -11.76
N ILE A 230 10.07 -14.45 -11.55
CA ILE A 230 11.23 -14.75 -10.71
C ILE A 230 11.43 -13.59 -9.74
N ASP A 231 11.47 -13.89 -8.45
CA ASP A 231 11.78 -12.96 -7.38
C ASP A 231 13.28 -12.95 -7.07
N LEU A 232 13.81 -11.76 -6.89
CA LEU A 232 15.17 -11.48 -6.46
C LEU A 232 15.14 -10.70 -5.16
N TRP A 233 16.12 -10.91 -4.27
CA TRP A 233 16.32 -10.07 -3.09
C TRP A 233 17.80 -9.95 -2.75
N TRP A 234 18.13 -8.86 -2.06
CA TRP A 234 19.48 -8.55 -1.62
C TRP A 234 19.47 -7.78 -0.30
N LYS A 235 20.64 -7.60 0.30
CA LYS A 235 20.82 -6.72 1.43
C LYS A 235 21.45 -5.42 0.95
N ALA A 236 20.89 -4.30 1.39
CA ALA A 236 21.44 -2.98 1.14
C ALA A 236 22.49 -2.66 2.20
N GLU A 237 23.70 -2.25 1.77
CA GLU A 237 24.71 -1.63 2.63
C GLU A 237 24.72 -0.13 2.33
N ASN A 238 24.62 0.71 3.36
CA ASN A 238 24.58 2.17 3.25
C ASN A 238 23.56 2.67 2.19
N PRO A 239 22.28 2.28 2.32
CA PRO A 239 21.27 2.58 1.31
C PRO A 239 21.05 4.10 1.13
N GLU A 240 21.43 4.91 2.11
CA GLU A 240 21.33 6.37 2.07
C GLU A 240 22.22 7.01 0.99
N ASN A 241 23.23 6.29 0.51
CA ASN A 241 24.16 6.76 -0.53
C ASN A 241 23.80 6.28 -1.93
N ILE A 242 22.82 5.39 -2.03
CA ILE A 242 22.38 4.77 -3.26
C ILE A 242 21.11 5.48 -3.74
N LYS A 243 21.08 5.91 -4.98
CA LYS A 243 19.89 6.46 -5.64
C LYS A 243 18.92 5.35 -6.02
N TYR A 244 19.43 4.31 -6.69
CA TYR A 244 18.68 3.10 -7.05
C TYR A 244 19.63 1.93 -7.36
N TYR A 245 19.06 0.73 -7.36
CA TYR A 245 19.69 -0.47 -7.91
C TYR A 245 19.26 -0.65 -9.38
N CYS A 246 20.18 -1.04 -10.24
CA CYS A 246 19.87 -1.47 -11.60
C CYS A 246 19.87 -3.00 -11.67
N ILE A 247 18.82 -3.58 -12.24
CA ILE A 247 18.63 -5.02 -12.36
C ILE A 247 18.97 -5.44 -13.79
N TYR A 248 19.83 -6.45 -13.90
CA TYR A 248 20.30 -7.01 -15.16
C TYR A 248 19.85 -8.44 -15.32
N ARG A 249 19.35 -8.77 -16.50
CA ARG A 249 18.94 -10.11 -16.89
C ARG A 249 19.72 -10.60 -18.13
N SER A 250 19.97 -11.91 -18.14
CA SER A 250 20.50 -12.63 -19.29
C SER A 250 19.74 -13.93 -19.47
N PHE A 251 19.53 -14.38 -20.71
CA PHE A 251 18.98 -15.71 -21.00
C PHE A 251 20.07 -16.74 -21.36
N ASP A 252 21.30 -16.31 -21.62
CA ASP A 252 22.44 -17.14 -21.98
C ASP A 252 23.52 -17.20 -20.86
N GLY A 253 23.38 -16.40 -19.82
CA GLY A 253 24.33 -16.27 -18.71
C GLY A 253 25.59 -15.45 -19.04
N GLN A 254 25.66 -14.85 -20.22
CA GLN A 254 26.80 -14.05 -20.69
C GLN A 254 26.41 -12.62 -21.02
N ASN A 255 25.36 -12.43 -21.81
CA ASN A 255 24.90 -11.13 -22.27
C ASN A 255 23.83 -10.58 -21.32
N PHE A 256 24.23 -9.71 -20.39
CA PHE A 256 23.36 -9.07 -19.43
C PHE A 256 22.86 -7.73 -19.95
N VAL A 257 21.55 -7.53 -19.95
CA VAL A 257 20.89 -6.27 -20.31
C VAL A 257 20.13 -5.72 -19.10
N PRO A 258 20.11 -4.40 -18.87
CA PRO A 258 19.32 -3.81 -17.82
C PRO A 258 17.82 -3.95 -18.14
N ILE A 259 17.00 -4.33 -17.13
CA ILE A 259 15.57 -4.60 -17.28
C ILE A 259 14.70 -3.73 -16.38
N GLY A 260 15.28 -3.09 -15.38
CA GLY A 260 14.53 -2.25 -14.43
C GLY A 260 15.45 -1.62 -13.41
N ILE A 261 14.92 -0.63 -12.72
CA ILE A 261 15.54 -0.03 -11.54
C ILE A 261 14.71 -0.36 -10.30
N GLN A 262 15.36 -0.34 -9.11
CA GLN A 262 14.68 -0.52 -7.85
C GLN A 262 15.17 0.46 -6.80
N ARG A 263 14.25 1.16 -6.17
CA ARG A 263 14.57 2.13 -5.11
C ARG A 263 15.04 1.43 -3.84
N THR A 264 15.84 2.12 -3.03
CA THR A 264 16.56 1.54 -1.87
C THR A 264 15.66 1.07 -0.74
N TYR A 265 14.44 1.64 -0.63
CA TYR A 265 13.46 1.23 0.38
C TYR A 265 12.86 -0.16 0.13
N LEU A 266 13.13 -0.76 -1.04
CA LEU A 266 12.59 -2.06 -1.45
C LEU A 266 13.71 -2.93 -2.06
N PRO A 267 14.51 -3.64 -1.22
CA PRO A 267 15.64 -4.46 -1.68
C PRO A 267 15.18 -5.82 -2.26
N ARG A 268 14.17 -5.78 -3.10
CA ARG A 268 13.57 -6.90 -3.87
C ARG A 268 13.23 -6.42 -5.26
N TYR A 269 13.14 -7.36 -6.18
CA TYR A 269 12.66 -7.12 -7.53
C TYR A 269 11.94 -8.36 -8.05
N THR A 270 10.81 -8.17 -8.70
CA THR A 270 10.06 -9.23 -9.37
C THR A 270 10.15 -9.07 -10.87
N ASP A 271 10.79 -10.02 -11.53
CA ASP A 271 10.83 -10.07 -13.00
C ASP A 271 9.73 -10.98 -13.54
N PHE A 272 8.68 -10.37 -14.11
CA PHE A 272 7.57 -11.11 -14.68
C PHE A 272 7.86 -11.52 -16.11
N LEU A 273 8.29 -12.80 -16.32
CA LEU A 273 8.69 -13.35 -17.62
C LEU A 273 7.50 -13.72 -18.51
N GLY A 274 6.32 -13.97 -17.93
CA GLY A 274 5.10 -14.32 -18.66
C GLY A 274 5.03 -15.76 -19.20
N GLU A 275 6.11 -16.54 -19.10
CA GLU A 275 6.26 -17.87 -19.67
C GLU A 275 6.69 -18.90 -18.63
N ILE A 276 6.24 -20.14 -18.79
CA ILE A 276 6.67 -21.31 -17.99
C ILE A 276 7.89 -21.95 -18.67
N GLY A 277 8.84 -22.47 -17.88
CA GLY A 277 10.05 -23.15 -18.38
C GLY A 277 11.10 -22.15 -18.93
N LYS A 278 11.02 -20.89 -18.50
CA LYS A 278 11.96 -19.85 -18.90
C LYS A 278 13.09 -19.74 -17.88
N LYS A 279 14.31 -20.09 -18.28
CA LYS A 279 15.50 -19.90 -17.47
C LYS A 279 16.08 -18.50 -17.68
N ALA A 280 16.42 -17.83 -16.56
CA ALA A 280 17.03 -16.51 -16.59
C ALA A 280 18.15 -16.39 -15.54
N PHE A 281 19.16 -15.57 -15.84
CA PHE A 281 20.31 -15.25 -15.01
C PHE A 281 20.24 -13.76 -14.65
N TYR A 282 20.62 -13.43 -13.42
CA TYR A 282 20.50 -12.07 -12.90
C TYR A 282 21.77 -11.59 -12.22
N ARG A 283 21.97 -10.29 -12.34
CA ARG A 283 22.96 -9.50 -11.60
C ARG A 283 22.34 -8.15 -11.24
N ILE A 284 22.90 -7.47 -10.26
CA ILE A 284 22.50 -6.11 -9.89
C ILE A 284 23.73 -5.22 -9.76
N SER A 285 23.52 -3.92 -9.89
CA SER A 285 24.48 -2.86 -9.52
C SER A 285 23.79 -1.83 -8.63
N ALA A 286 24.56 -0.93 -8.04
CA ALA A 286 24.07 0.24 -7.34
C ALA A 286 24.53 1.51 -8.06
N VAL A 287 23.66 2.51 -8.11
CA VAL A 287 23.91 3.81 -8.75
C VAL A 287 23.78 4.89 -7.69
N ASP A 288 24.78 5.80 -7.60
CA ASP A 288 24.75 6.94 -6.69
C ASP A 288 23.98 8.14 -7.27
N TYR A 289 23.86 9.21 -6.48
CA TYR A 289 23.18 10.43 -6.94
C TYR A 289 23.97 11.23 -7.97
N SER A 290 25.26 10.92 -8.18
CA SER A 290 26.09 11.45 -9.27
C SER A 290 26.05 10.60 -10.52
N LEU A 291 25.17 9.57 -10.54
CA LEU A 291 24.96 8.61 -11.62
C LEU A 291 26.16 7.69 -11.91
N HIS A 292 27.07 7.51 -10.93
CA HIS A 292 28.12 6.50 -11.01
C HIS A 292 27.58 5.13 -10.62
N GLU A 293 27.79 4.17 -11.50
CA GLU A 293 27.35 2.79 -11.33
C GLU A 293 28.49 1.90 -10.84
N THR A 294 28.22 1.02 -9.88
CA THR A 294 29.17 0.01 -9.40
C THR A 294 29.37 -1.11 -10.43
N SER A 295 30.36 -1.96 -10.19
CA SER A 295 30.45 -3.24 -10.88
C SER A 295 29.20 -4.10 -10.63
N LEU A 296 28.95 -5.05 -11.54
CA LEU A 296 27.83 -6.00 -11.41
C LEU A 296 28.09 -7.04 -10.31
N SER A 297 27.06 -7.41 -9.56
CA SER A 297 27.06 -8.40 -8.48
C SER A 297 27.47 -9.83 -8.93
N ASN A 298 27.43 -10.79 -7.99
CA ASN A 298 27.38 -12.21 -8.26
C ASN A 298 26.19 -12.57 -9.18
N ILE A 299 26.29 -13.72 -9.85
CA ILE A 299 25.22 -14.26 -10.73
C ILE A 299 24.37 -15.23 -9.94
N LEU A 300 23.05 -15.04 -9.99
CA LEU A 300 22.08 -16.07 -9.62
C LEU A 300 21.22 -16.43 -10.83
N ASN A 301 20.62 -17.62 -10.84
CA ASN A 301 19.71 -18.02 -11.92
C ASN A 301 18.59 -18.91 -11.37
N ALA A 302 17.45 -18.87 -12.06
CA ALA A 302 16.31 -19.72 -11.78
C ALA A 302 15.52 -19.97 -13.08
N GLU A 303 14.59 -20.92 -13.04
CA GLU A 303 13.73 -21.28 -14.15
C GLU A 303 12.28 -21.37 -13.67
N THR A 304 11.39 -20.68 -14.36
CA THR A 304 9.94 -20.72 -14.09
C THR A 304 9.39 -22.11 -14.33
N ARG A 305 8.38 -22.53 -13.54
CA ARG A 305 7.84 -23.88 -13.61
C ARG A 305 6.30 -23.86 -13.48
N SER A 306 5.64 -24.89 -14.01
CA SER A 306 4.22 -25.07 -13.74
C SER A 306 3.96 -25.27 -12.26
N MET A 307 2.80 -24.81 -11.79
CA MET A 307 2.34 -24.90 -10.42
C MET A 307 0.93 -25.52 -10.40
N THR A 308 0.63 -26.31 -9.37
CA THR A 308 -0.73 -26.72 -9.07
C THR A 308 -1.51 -25.52 -8.51
N ASP A 309 -2.84 -25.60 -8.47
CA ASP A 309 -3.66 -24.52 -7.88
C ASP A 309 -3.33 -24.30 -6.39
N ASP A 310 -2.98 -25.36 -5.66
CA ASP A 310 -2.58 -25.23 -4.25
C ASP A 310 -1.24 -24.50 -4.09
N GLU A 311 -0.21 -24.89 -4.87
CA GLU A 311 1.07 -24.17 -4.92
C GLU A 311 0.91 -22.73 -5.38
N PHE A 312 -0.05 -22.48 -6.29
CA PHE A 312 -0.33 -21.16 -6.80
C PHE A 312 -0.98 -20.24 -5.73
N LEU A 313 -1.94 -20.77 -4.96
CA LEU A 313 -2.51 -20.06 -3.82
C LEU A 313 -1.44 -19.76 -2.75
N GLU A 314 -0.57 -20.76 -2.47
CA GLU A 314 0.53 -20.59 -1.51
C GLU A 314 1.52 -19.49 -1.95
N MET A 315 1.86 -19.44 -3.25
CA MET A 315 2.65 -18.33 -3.81
C MET A 315 1.97 -16.97 -3.59
N VAL A 316 0.67 -16.89 -3.80
CA VAL A 316 -0.10 -15.64 -3.60
C VAL A 316 -0.08 -15.25 -2.13
N GLU A 317 -0.33 -16.18 -1.21
CA GLU A 317 -0.26 -15.94 0.23
C GLU A 317 1.12 -15.46 0.67
N GLU A 318 2.19 -16.13 0.22
CA GLU A 318 3.56 -15.76 0.53
C GLU A 318 3.90 -14.35 0.02
N ALA A 319 3.56 -14.02 -1.22
CA ALA A 319 3.87 -12.73 -1.81
C ALA A 319 3.22 -11.57 -1.03
N HIS A 320 1.92 -11.69 -0.69
CA HIS A 320 1.20 -10.65 0.05
C HIS A 320 1.63 -10.57 1.52
N PHE A 321 1.97 -11.70 2.15
CA PHE A 321 2.57 -11.74 3.48
C PHE A 321 3.90 -10.95 3.55
N ARG A 322 4.74 -10.99 2.50
CA ARG A 322 6.02 -10.29 2.45
C ARG A 322 5.89 -8.78 2.68
N TYR A 323 4.76 -8.18 2.35
CA TYR A 323 4.48 -6.80 2.69
C TYR A 323 4.60 -6.51 4.20
N TYR A 324 4.09 -7.41 5.05
CA TYR A 324 4.12 -7.29 6.51
C TYR A 324 5.40 -7.82 7.14
N TRP A 325 6.20 -8.53 6.38
CA TRP A 325 7.46 -9.11 6.86
C TRP A 325 8.65 -8.26 6.45
N ASP A 326 8.89 -8.14 5.16
CA ASP A 326 10.03 -7.40 4.59
C ASP A 326 9.74 -5.90 4.55
N GLY A 327 8.49 -5.52 4.28
CA GLY A 327 8.01 -4.14 4.18
C GLY A 327 7.60 -3.48 5.50
N ALA A 328 7.60 -4.22 6.62
CA ALA A 328 7.24 -3.69 7.93
C ALA A 328 8.14 -2.52 8.36
N GLU A 329 7.64 -1.66 9.23
CA GLU A 329 8.47 -0.68 9.90
C GLU A 329 9.47 -1.40 10.83
N PRO A 330 10.78 -1.14 10.73
CA PRO A 330 11.80 -2.01 11.32
C PRO A 330 11.87 -1.98 12.85
N ILE A 331 11.46 -0.90 13.52
CA ILE A 331 11.52 -0.76 14.98
C ILE A 331 10.29 -1.38 15.64
N SER A 332 9.10 -1.05 15.17
CA SER A 332 7.83 -1.56 15.69
C SER A 332 7.53 -2.99 15.22
N GLY A 333 7.96 -3.34 14.01
CA GLY A 333 7.59 -4.58 13.33
C GLY A 333 6.15 -4.59 12.80
N LEU A 334 5.47 -3.43 12.82
CA LEU A 334 4.08 -3.24 12.38
C LEU A 334 4.00 -2.76 10.93
N SER A 335 2.79 -2.78 10.40
CA SER A 335 2.51 -2.47 9.00
C SER A 335 2.61 -0.98 8.72
N ARG A 336 3.30 -0.61 7.66
CA ARG A 336 3.16 0.70 7.03
C ARG A 336 1.78 0.81 6.37
N GLU A 337 1.32 2.04 6.12
CA GLU A 337 0.07 2.29 5.41
C GLU A 337 0.17 1.80 3.95
N ASN A 338 1.21 2.23 3.24
CA ASN A 338 1.49 1.82 1.86
C ASN A 338 3.00 1.83 1.57
N ILE A 339 3.41 1.08 0.53
CA ILE A 339 4.77 1.03 0.01
C ILE A 339 4.70 1.19 -1.53
N PRO A 340 5.43 2.18 -2.12
CA PRO A 340 6.13 3.27 -1.45
C PRO A 340 5.19 4.14 -0.60
N GLY A 341 5.75 4.82 0.39
CA GLY A 341 5.02 5.68 1.31
C GLY A 341 5.91 6.16 2.45
N ARG A 342 5.30 6.75 3.45
CA ARG A 342 6.01 7.22 4.64
C ARG A 342 6.56 6.05 5.45
N SER A 343 7.89 5.95 5.58
CA SER A 343 8.57 4.78 6.13
C SER A 343 8.41 4.63 7.65
N ASP A 344 8.22 5.73 8.37
CA ASP A 344 8.06 5.79 9.82
C ASP A 344 6.59 5.75 10.29
N MET A 345 5.63 5.81 9.35
CA MET A 345 4.20 5.82 9.67
C MET A 345 3.63 4.41 9.60
N ILE A 346 3.12 3.94 10.72
CA ILE A 346 2.38 2.67 10.80
C ILE A 346 0.88 2.93 10.94
N ALA A 347 0.07 2.06 10.32
CA ALA A 347 -1.37 2.06 10.40
C ALA A 347 -1.85 0.96 11.35
N ALA A 348 -2.71 1.31 12.32
CA ALA A 348 -3.13 0.39 13.37
C ALA A 348 -3.94 -0.79 12.83
N GLY A 349 -4.95 -0.54 12.00
CA GLY A 349 -5.80 -1.60 11.42
C GLY A 349 -5.05 -2.49 10.45
N ALA A 350 -4.27 -1.90 9.54
CA ALA A 350 -3.40 -2.66 8.64
C ALA A 350 -2.40 -3.54 9.41
N SER A 351 -1.92 -3.08 10.57
CA SER A 351 -1.07 -3.87 11.46
C SER A 351 -1.81 -5.06 12.06
N GLY A 352 -3.09 -4.91 12.43
CA GLY A 352 -3.91 -6.01 12.92
C GLY A 352 -4.15 -7.08 11.85
N PHE A 353 -4.38 -6.66 10.63
CA PHE A 353 -4.51 -7.57 9.48
C PHE A 353 -3.18 -8.26 9.18
N GLY A 354 -2.08 -7.51 9.22
CA GLY A 354 -0.72 -8.04 9.06
C GLY A 354 -0.33 -9.05 10.12
N VAL A 355 -0.74 -8.84 11.38
CA VAL A 355 -0.57 -9.83 12.46
C VAL A 355 -1.18 -11.18 12.06
N MET A 356 -2.41 -11.20 11.52
CA MET A 356 -3.03 -12.45 11.04
C MET A 356 -2.27 -13.07 9.86
N SER A 357 -1.76 -12.25 8.94
CA SER A 357 -0.93 -12.72 7.82
C SER A 357 0.39 -13.36 8.29
N ILE A 358 0.99 -12.84 9.38
CA ILE A 358 2.20 -13.44 9.99
C ILE A 358 1.87 -14.81 10.62
N LEU A 359 0.67 -14.99 11.21
CA LEU A 359 0.25 -16.29 11.71
C LEU A 359 0.12 -17.33 10.57
N VAL A 360 -0.47 -16.92 9.45
CA VAL A 360 -0.53 -17.76 8.24
C VAL A 360 0.87 -18.13 7.77
N ALA A 361 1.80 -17.19 7.77
CA ALA A 361 3.17 -17.44 7.33
C ALA A 361 3.93 -18.45 8.21
N MET A 362 3.71 -18.44 9.53
CA MET A 362 4.26 -19.46 10.43
C MET A 362 3.64 -20.82 10.19
N GLU A 363 2.32 -20.90 10.00
CA GLU A 363 1.61 -22.15 9.73
C GLU A 363 2.03 -22.78 8.40
N ARG A 364 2.24 -21.95 7.36
CA ARG A 364 2.68 -22.35 6.02
C ARG A 364 4.19 -22.58 5.90
N GLY A 365 4.97 -22.24 6.92
CA GLY A 365 6.43 -22.36 6.90
C GLY A 365 7.15 -21.35 6.02
N PHE A 366 6.53 -20.19 5.70
CA PHE A 366 7.21 -19.08 5.01
C PHE A 366 8.26 -18.44 5.91
N ILE A 367 8.03 -18.50 7.22
CA ILE A 367 8.95 -18.17 8.30
C ILE A 367 8.88 -19.24 9.37
N THR A 368 9.92 -19.36 10.17
CA THR A 368 9.93 -20.27 11.33
C THR A 368 9.09 -19.70 12.47
N ARG A 369 8.68 -20.58 13.40
CA ARG A 369 7.96 -20.16 14.61
C ARG A 369 8.82 -19.24 15.47
N GLU A 370 10.13 -19.47 15.55
CA GLU A 370 11.11 -18.67 16.28
C GLU A 370 11.18 -17.24 15.72
N GLU A 371 11.28 -17.09 14.39
CA GLU A 371 11.26 -15.79 13.73
C GLU A 371 9.94 -15.05 14.02
N GLY A 372 8.81 -15.77 13.98
CA GLY A 372 7.51 -15.24 14.35
C GLY A 372 7.46 -14.75 15.81
N ILE A 373 7.97 -15.56 16.75
CA ILE A 373 8.05 -15.18 18.18
C ILE A 373 8.86 -13.89 18.35
N GLU A 374 10.04 -13.79 17.72
CA GLU A 374 10.87 -12.57 17.78
C GLU A 374 10.10 -11.34 17.26
N ARG A 375 9.36 -11.49 16.16
CA ARG A 375 8.53 -10.42 15.60
C ARG A 375 7.41 -10.02 16.56
N PHE A 376 6.70 -10.98 17.16
CA PHE A 376 5.61 -10.69 18.10
C PHE A 376 6.09 -10.11 19.43
N LEU A 377 7.26 -10.50 19.91
CA LEU A 377 7.90 -9.84 21.06
C LEU A 377 8.16 -8.37 20.77
N LYS A 378 8.67 -8.05 19.58
CA LYS A 378 8.88 -6.67 19.12
C LYS A 378 7.57 -5.89 19.06
N ILE A 379 6.58 -6.40 18.35
CA ILE A 379 5.24 -5.80 18.21
C ILE A 379 4.61 -5.52 19.57
N THR A 380 4.60 -6.51 20.45
CA THR A 380 3.92 -6.36 21.75
C THR A 380 4.64 -5.41 22.69
N VAL A 381 5.99 -5.32 22.64
CA VAL A 381 6.76 -4.29 23.37
C VAL A 381 6.44 -2.89 22.83
N PHE A 382 6.38 -2.73 21.51
CA PHE A 382 6.02 -1.45 20.91
C PHE A 382 4.62 -1.00 21.34
N LEU A 383 3.64 -1.88 21.25
CA LEU A 383 2.26 -1.59 21.67
C LEU A 383 2.14 -1.24 23.16
N GLN A 384 3.03 -1.71 24.04
CA GLN A 384 3.05 -1.27 25.44
C GLN A 384 3.41 0.23 25.59
N LYS A 385 4.28 0.73 24.72
CA LYS A 385 4.83 2.11 24.75
C LYS A 385 4.01 3.10 23.91
N ALA A 386 3.27 2.64 22.92
CA ALA A 386 2.49 3.48 22.03
C ALA A 386 1.46 4.33 22.78
N ASP A 387 1.18 5.53 22.29
CA ASP A 387 0.14 6.39 22.82
C ASP A 387 -1.22 5.67 22.82
N LYS A 388 -1.95 5.83 23.89
CA LYS A 388 -3.30 5.25 24.06
C LYS A 388 -4.24 6.28 24.68
N TYR A 389 -5.47 6.23 24.22
CA TYR A 389 -6.53 7.15 24.60
C TYR A 389 -7.73 6.33 25.07
N HIS A 390 -7.91 6.23 26.38
CA HIS A 390 -8.86 5.28 26.95
C HIS A 390 -8.65 3.85 26.41
N GLY A 391 -7.36 3.48 26.30
CA GLY A 391 -6.93 2.17 25.83
C GLY A 391 -6.91 1.98 24.31
N ALA A 392 -7.60 2.82 23.54
CA ALA A 392 -7.52 2.78 22.08
C ALA A 392 -6.22 3.43 21.55
N VAL A 393 -5.65 2.87 20.52
CA VAL A 393 -4.52 3.46 19.78
C VAL A 393 -5.02 4.45 18.73
N SER A 394 -4.16 5.29 18.22
CA SER A 394 -4.51 6.18 17.10
C SER A 394 -4.50 5.45 15.75
N HIS A 395 -5.14 6.05 14.75
CA HIS A 395 -5.17 5.55 13.38
C HIS A 395 -3.75 5.32 12.85
N PHE A 396 -2.92 6.38 12.89
CA PHE A 396 -1.51 6.30 12.54
C PHE A 396 -0.61 6.63 13.72
N MET A 397 0.51 5.92 13.78
CA MET A 397 1.53 6.10 14.80
C MET A 397 2.91 6.19 14.15
N ASP A 398 3.80 6.96 14.76
CA ASP A 398 5.22 6.92 14.46
C ASP A 398 5.80 5.58 14.92
N GLY A 399 6.34 4.80 13.99
CA GLY A 399 6.80 3.43 14.23
C GLY A 399 8.01 3.32 15.16
N THR A 400 8.73 4.42 15.38
CA THR A 400 9.88 4.47 16.30
C THR A 400 9.46 4.81 17.72
N SER A 401 8.65 5.87 17.87
CA SER A 401 8.27 6.42 19.18
C SER A 401 6.92 5.94 19.70
N GLY A 402 6.02 5.46 18.84
CA GLY A 402 4.65 5.14 19.17
C GLY A 402 3.74 6.36 19.33
N LYS A 403 4.20 7.55 18.95
CA LYS A 403 3.42 8.78 19.02
C LYS A 403 2.37 8.86 17.92
N THR A 404 1.23 9.45 18.24
CA THR A 404 0.17 9.70 17.27
C THR A 404 0.65 10.59 16.12
N ILE A 405 0.33 10.21 14.89
CA ILE A 405 0.49 11.03 13.69
C ILE A 405 -0.90 11.45 13.22
N PRO A 406 -1.28 12.73 13.33
CA PRO A 406 -2.59 13.22 12.89
C PRO A 406 -2.63 13.42 11.37
N TYR A 407 -2.50 12.34 10.63
CA TYR A 407 -2.33 12.37 9.17
C TYR A 407 -3.54 12.94 8.43
N PHE A 408 -4.76 12.62 8.87
CA PHE A 408 -5.99 13.19 8.30
C PHE A 408 -6.34 14.59 8.84
N GLY A 409 -5.39 15.21 9.51
CA GLY A 409 -5.51 16.56 10.02
C GLY A 409 -5.71 16.62 11.54
N HIS A 410 -5.76 17.84 12.06
CA HIS A 410 -5.71 18.11 13.51
C HIS A 410 -6.81 17.44 14.33
N LYS A 411 -7.92 17.04 13.72
CA LYS A 411 -9.00 16.31 14.42
C LYS A 411 -8.69 14.82 14.62
N ASP A 412 -7.74 14.28 13.87
CA ASP A 412 -7.32 12.86 13.91
C ASP A 412 -6.08 12.69 14.80
N ASN A 413 -6.13 13.21 16.03
CA ASN A 413 -4.98 13.26 16.92
C ASN A 413 -5.15 12.43 18.20
N GLY A 414 -6.06 11.46 18.19
CA GLY A 414 -6.42 10.71 19.39
C GLY A 414 -6.71 9.23 19.13
N GLY A 415 -7.58 8.66 19.98
CA GLY A 415 -7.93 7.24 19.90
C GLY A 415 -8.93 6.94 18.79
N ASP A 416 -8.57 6.02 17.92
CA ASP A 416 -9.43 5.45 16.89
C ASP A 416 -9.91 4.06 17.32
N LEU A 417 -11.22 3.96 17.65
CA LEU A 417 -11.80 2.72 18.16
C LEU A 417 -11.91 1.63 17.09
N VAL A 418 -12.11 2.02 15.84
CA VAL A 418 -12.26 1.08 14.70
C VAL A 418 -10.93 0.45 14.34
N GLU A 419 -9.90 1.28 14.19
CA GLU A 419 -8.54 0.82 13.94
C GLU A 419 -8.01 -0.05 15.09
N THR A 420 -8.35 0.33 16.32
CA THR A 420 -8.07 -0.48 17.52
C THR A 420 -8.80 -1.83 17.48
N ALA A 421 -10.03 -1.88 16.98
CA ALA A 421 -10.77 -3.12 16.84
C ALA A 421 -10.13 -4.03 15.78
N PHE A 422 -9.70 -3.47 14.66
CA PHE A 422 -8.97 -4.22 13.62
C PHE A 422 -7.64 -4.77 14.14
N LEU A 423 -6.90 -4.00 14.94
CA LEU A 423 -5.68 -4.48 15.59
C LEU A 423 -6.00 -5.60 16.59
N THR A 424 -7.02 -5.41 17.42
CA THR A 424 -7.39 -6.34 18.49
C THR A 424 -7.83 -7.70 17.96
N GLN A 425 -8.60 -7.77 16.87
CA GLN A 425 -9.01 -9.06 16.32
C GLN A 425 -7.80 -9.92 15.89
N GLY A 426 -6.77 -9.30 15.30
CA GLY A 426 -5.53 -10.00 14.96
C GLY A 426 -4.76 -10.46 16.20
N LEU A 427 -4.64 -9.60 17.21
CA LEU A 427 -3.96 -9.93 18.46
C LEU A 427 -4.67 -11.06 19.22
N LEU A 428 -6.00 -11.13 19.23
CA LEU A 428 -6.75 -12.21 19.86
C LEU A 428 -6.58 -13.56 19.14
N ALA A 429 -6.45 -13.56 17.81
CA ALA A 429 -6.06 -14.74 17.06
C ALA A 429 -4.63 -15.18 17.43
N ALA A 430 -3.69 -14.23 17.50
CA ALA A 430 -2.31 -14.49 17.91
C ALA A 430 -2.21 -15.03 19.34
N PHE A 431 -3.03 -14.53 20.27
CA PHE A 431 -3.10 -15.06 21.63
C PHE A 431 -3.39 -16.58 21.65
N GLN A 432 -4.21 -17.08 20.77
CA GLN A 432 -4.55 -18.49 20.66
C GLN A 432 -3.50 -19.31 19.89
N PHE A 433 -2.80 -18.69 18.95
CA PHE A 433 -1.76 -19.33 18.16
C PHE A 433 -0.52 -19.67 19.00
N PHE A 434 -0.09 -18.74 19.86
CA PHE A 434 1.02 -18.93 20.79
C PHE A 434 0.56 -19.72 22.01
N ASP A 435 0.47 -21.02 21.91
CA ASP A 435 -0.11 -21.93 22.90
C ASP A 435 0.93 -22.72 23.71
N GLN A 436 2.22 -22.62 23.36
CA GLN A 436 3.28 -23.33 24.06
C GLN A 436 3.62 -22.68 25.41
N ASN A 437 4.15 -23.51 26.33
CA ASN A 437 4.50 -23.07 27.67
C ASN A 437 5.96 -22.57 27.77
N THR A 438 6.41 -21.79 26.78
CA THR A 438 7.69 -21.09 26.82
C THR A 438 7.56 -19.72 27.47
N VAL A 439 8.68 -19.15 27.92
CA VAL A 439 8.70 -17.80 28.52
C VAL A 439 8.29 -16.74 27.50
N GLU A 440 8.77 -16.89 26.27
CA GLU A 440 8.54 -15.98 25.17
C GLU A 440 7.06 -15.94 24.78
N GLU A 441 6.46 -17.10 24.52
CA GLU A 441 5.04 -17.16 24.15
C GLU A 441 4.11 -16.73 25.28
N LYS A 442 4.44 -17.10 26.52
CA LYS A 442 3.72 -16.59 27.68
C LYS A 442 3.79 -15.07 27.74
N THR A 443 4.97 -14.48 27.53
CA THR A 443 5.16 -13.03 27.51
C THR A 443 4.31 -12.38 26.43
N ILE A 444 4.24 -12.94 25.22
CA ILE A 444 3.38 -12.46 24.13
C ILE A 444 1.93 -12.48 24.59
N ARG A 445 1.44 -13.60 25.12
CA ARG A 445 0.05 -13.74 25.58
C ARG A 445 -0.29 -12.73 26.69
N ASP A 446 0.59 -12.60 27.70
CA ASP A 446 0.37 -11.68 28.83
C ASP A 446 0.27 -10.22 28.37
N ARG A 447 1.08 -9.83 27.40
CA ARG A 447 1.05 -8.47 26.81
C ARG A 447 -0.19 -8.24 25.95
N ILE A 448 -0.61 -9.23 25.16
CA ILE A 448 -1.85 -9.16 24.37
C ILE A 448 -3.06 -9.07 25.30
N ASP A 449 -3.12 -9.90 26.35
CA ASP A 449 -4.20 -9.86 27.34
C ASP A 449 -4.26 -8.51 28.04
N THR A 450 -3.11 -7.95 28.42
CA THR A 450 -3.01 -6.60 29.00
C THR A 450 -3.53 -5.53 28.04
N PHE A 451 -3.14 -5.57 26.76
CA PHE A 451 -3.64 -4.65 25.75
C PHE A 451 -5.16 -4.73 25.62
N TRP A 452 -5.69 -5.96 25.45
CA TRP A 452 -7.12 -6.25 25.30
C TRP A 452 -7.95 -5.74 26.49
N ARG A 453 -7.52 -6.03 27.72
CA ARG A 453 -8.24 -5.67 28.94
C ARG A 453 -8.23 -4.18 29.23
N ASN A 454 -7.27 -3.43 28.72
CA ASN A 454 -7.14 -1.99 28.98
C ASN A 454 -7.92 -1.11 27.99
N ILE A 455 -8.56 -1.68 26.97
CA ILE A 455 -9.39 -0.89 26.05
C ILE A 455 -10.72 -0.58 26.74
N GLU A 456 -10.99 0.69 26.99
CA GLU A 456 -12.20 1.18 27.63
C GLU A 456 -13.35 1.33 26.63
N TRP A 457 -13.81 0.22 26.03
CA TRP A 457 -14.86 0.20 25.02
C TRP A 457 -16.10 1.01 25.39
N SER A 458 -16.55 0.87 26.65
CA SER A 458 -17.73 1.60 27.15
C SER A 458 -17.53 3.11 27.24
N TRP A 459 -16.29 3.62 27.30
CA TRP A 459 -15.97 5.05 27.21
C TRP A 459 -16.41 5.65 25.88
N TYR A 460 -16.22 4.90 24.79
CA TYR A 460 -16.52 5.35 23.43
C TYR A 460 -18.01 5.45 23.11
N LYS A 461 -18.88 5.37 24.10
CA LYS A 461 -20.29 5.74 24.03
C LYS A 461 -20.53 7.25 24.00
N GLN A 462 -19.55 8.08 24.29
CA GLN A 462 -19.65 9.54 24.44
C GLN A 462 -20.47 9.97 25.67
N THR A 463 -21.66 9.39 25.84
CA THR A 463 -22.54 9.58 27.04
C THR A 463 -23.01 8.22 27.54
N LYS A 464 -23.37 8.14 28.84
CA LYS A 464 -23.84 6.90 29.48
C LYS A 464 -25.01 6.25 28.70
N ASP A 465 -25.93 7.08 28.21
CA ASP A 465 -27.19 6.64 27.61
C ASP A 465 -27.12 6.62 26.04
N SER A 466 -25.96 6.88 25.46
CA SER A 466 -25.80 6.81 24.02
C SER A 466 -26.09 5.40 23.50
N PRO A 467 -26.91 5.24 22.46
CA PRO A 467 -27.09 3.96 21.79
C PRO A 467 -25.91 3.58 20.89
N PHE A 468 -25.03 4.53 20.58
CA PHE A 468 -23.93 4.35 19.63
C PHE A 468 -22.57 4.27 20.33
N LEU A 469 -21.64 3.52 19.74
CA LEU A 469 -20.20 3.74 19.85
C LEU A 469 -19.77 4.82 18.85
N TYR A 470 -18.71 5.54 19.18
CA TYR A 470 -18.16 6.59 18.33
C TYR A 470 -16.75 6.21 17.85
N TRP A 471 -16.43 6.64 16.64
CA TRP A 471 -15.19 6.27 15.94
C TRP A 471 -13.95 6.76 16.67
N HIS A 472 -13.95 8.05 17.03
CA HIS A 472 -12.73 8.75 17.45
C HIS A 472 -12.96 9.65 18.65
N TRP A 473 -11.96 9.72 19.53
CA TRP A 473 -11.88 10.68 20.64
C TRP A 473 -10.53 11.39 20.63
N SER A 474 -10.52 12.73 20.70
CA SER A 474 -9.35 13.60 20.71
C SER A 474 -9.02 14.05 22.14
N PRO A 475 -7.75 13.99 22.59
CA PRO A 475 -7.38 14.36 23.95
C PRO A 475 -7.54 15.86 24.26
N ASP A 476 -7.46 16.72 23.25
CA ASP A 476 -7.56 18.18 23.36
C ASP A 476 -8.87 18.76 22.79
N GLN A 477 -9.59 18.01 21.95
CA GLN A 477 -10.82 18.47 21.29
C GLN A 477 -12.04 17.60 21.62
N GLY A 478 -11.86 16.54 22.45
CA GLY A 478 -12.94 15.65 22.86
C GLY A 478 -13.58 14.92 21.67
N TRP A 479 -14.88 15.00 21.56
CA TRP A 479 -15.68 14.32 20.53
C TRP A 479 -15.85 15.15 19.26
N ILE A 480 -14.82 15.91 18.83
CA ILE A 480 -14.89 16.85 17.70
C ILE A 480 -15.31 16.18 16.37
N MET A 481 -14.92 14.93 16.12
CA MET A 481 -15.34 14.19 14.92
C MET A 481 -16.81 13.77 15.02
N ASN A 482 -17.31 13.47 16.20
CA ASN A 482 -18.71 13.11 16.48
C ASN A 482 -19.30 12.12 15.46
N HIS A 483 -18.53 11.09 15.10
CA HIS A 483 -18.92 10.09 14.10
C HIS A 483 -19.46 8.82 14.79
N PRO A 484 -20.79 8.62 14.82
CA PRO A 484 -21.38 7.42 15.42
C PRO A 484 -21.16 6.21 14.50
N LEU A 485 -20.86 5.05 15.08
CA LEU A 485 -20.72 3.80 14.35
C LEU A 485 -22.12 3.21 14.08
N ILE A 486 -22.56 3.34 12.84
CA ILE A 486 -23.86 2.84 12.36
C ILE A 486 -23.61 1.90 11.18
N GLY A 487 -24.09 0.66 11.26
CA GLY A 487 -24.02 -0.29 10.16
C GLY A 487 -25.03 0.03 9.04
N TRP A 488 -24.81 -0.41 7.87
CA TRP A 488 -23.92 -1.46 7.39
C TRP A 488 -22.61 -0.89 6.82
N ASN A 489 -21.49 -1.36 7.33
CA ASN A 489 -20.13 -1.07 6.83
C ASN A 489 -19.10 -2.06 7.47
N GLU A 490 -17.81 -1.78 7.38
CA GLU A 490 -16.70 -2.61 7.87
C GLU A 490 -16.60 -2.69 9.40
N THR A 491 -17.26 -1.82 10.16
CA THR A 491 -16.98 -1.60 11.59
C THR A 491 -17.75 -2.51 12.55
N MET A 492 -18.45 -3.55 12.06
CA MET A 492 -19.26 -4.46 12.92
C MET A 492 -18.43 -5.11 14.03
N ILE A 493 -17.19 -5.49 13.74
CA ILE A 493 -16.30 -6.12 14.71
C ILE A 493 -16.06 -5.24 15.94
N THR A 494 -16.13 -3.92 15.82
CA THR A 494 -15.97 -2.98 16.93
C THR A 494 -17.06 -3.17 17.99
N TYR A 495 -18.32 -3.33 17.58
CA TYR A 495 -19.42 -3.63 18.51
C TYR A 495 -19.26 -5.02 19.13
N LEU A 496 -18.88 -6.01 18.33
CA LEU A 496 -18.72 -7.37 18.84
C LEU A 496 -17.58 -7.46 19.87
N LEU A 497 -16.42 -6.87 19.58
CA LEU A 497 -15.33 -6.81 20.56
C LEU A 497 -15.72 -6.02 21.82
N ALA A 498 -16.43 -4.91 21.66
CA ALA A 498 -16.94 -4.17 22.82
C ALA A 498 -17.90 -5.02 23.69
N ILE A 499 -18.75 -5.85 23.09
CA ILE A 499 -19.60 -6.82 23.81
C ILE A 499 -18.76 -7.92 24.47
N MET A 500 -17.70 -8.38 23.80
CA MET A 500 -16.81 -9.45 24.25
C MET A 500 -15.84 -9.00 25.35
N SER A 501 -15.63 -7.70 25.54
CA SER A 501 -14.66 -7.17 26.50
C SER A 501 -14.89 -7.72 27.90
N PRO A 502 -13.84 -8.25 28.56
CA PRO A 502 -13.97 -8.79 29.91
C PRO A 502 -13.96 -7.71 31.02
N THR A 503 -13.53 -6.49 30.72
CA THR A 503 -13.30 -5.42 31.69
C THR A 503 -14.20 -4.21 31.49
N HIS A 504 -14.39 -3.77 30.24
CA HIS A 504 -15.17 -2.57 29.87
C HIS A 504 -16.23 -2.88 28.80
N PRO A 505 -17.10 -3.90 29.04
CA PRO A 505 -18.07 -4.30 28.03
C PRO A 505 -19.17 -3.26 27.83
N ILE A 506 -19.77 -3.31 26.65
CA ILE A 506 -21.09 -2.69 26.43
C ILE A 506 -22.19 -3.75 26.54
N GLU A 507 -23.44 -3.29 26.69
CA GLU A 507 -24.56 -4.21 26.69
C GLU A 507 -24.79 -4.84 25.33
N PRO A 508 -25.00 -6.15 25.22
CA PRO A 508 -25.23 -6.85 23.94
C PRO A 508 -26.40 -6.27 23.13
N SER A 509 -27.41 -5.69 23.76
CA SER A 509 -28.53 -5.00 23.12
C SER A 509 -28.09 -3.79 22.28
N MET A 510 -26.91 -3.21 22.57
CA MET A 510 -26.37 -2.09 21.78
C MET A 510 -26.04 -2.46 20.34
N TYR A 511 -25.86 -3.74 20.04
CA TYR A 511 -25.79 -4.17 18.65
C TYR A 511 -27.04 -3.77 17.85
N TYR A 512 -28.23 -3.91 18.48
CA TYR A 512 -29.50 -3.57 17.82
C TYR A 512 -29.93 -2.11 18.02
N SER A 513 -29.57 -1.48 19.12
CA SER A 513 -29.88 -0.07 19.34
C SER A 513 -28.87 0.89 18.72
N GLY A 514 -27.64 0.44 18.49
CA GLY A 514 -26.52 1.19 17.91
C GLY A 514 -26.20 0.76 16.46
N TRP A 515 -25.50 -0.37 16.33
CA TRP A 515 -25.04 -0.88 15.03
C TRP A 515 -26.19 -1.08 14.03
N ALA A 516 -27.16 -1.92 14.36
CA ALA A 516 -28.33 -2.23 13.55
C ALA A 516 -29.57 -1.40 13.94
N SER A 517 -29.36 -0.18 14.47
CA SER A 517 -30.45 0.70 14.94
C SER A 517 -31.47 0.99 13.85
N GLN A 518 -32.75 0.98 14.26
CA GLN A 518 -33.89 1.37 13.43
C GLN A 518 -34.38 2.79 13.74
N SER A 519 -33.63 3.54 14.57
CA SER A 519 -33.94 4.94 14.86
C SER A 519 -33.88 5.82 13.62
N GLN A 520 -34.62 6.91 13.59
CA GLN A 520 -34.64 7.82 12.46
C GLN A 520 -33.24 8.35 12.09
N PRO A 521 -32.37 8.77 13.05
CA PRO A 521 -31.00 9.18 12.72
C PRO A 521 -30.17 8.09 12.03
N ALA A 522 -30.34 6.83 12.41
CA ALA A 522 -29.63 5.71 11.78
C ALA A 522 -30.15 5.42 10.36
N GLN A 523 -31.45 5.54 10.15
CA GLN A 523 -32.04 5.42 8.82
C GLN A 523 -31.55 6.53 7.89
N ASP A 524 -31.56 7.78 8.37
CA ASP A 524 -31.11 8.94 7.61
C ASP A 524 -29.61 8.83 7.26
N TYR A 525 -28.78 8.36 8.20
CA TYR A 525 -27.36 8.10 7.97
C TYR A 525 -27.16 7.06 6.83
N ARG A 526 -27.83 5.91 6.91
CA ARG A 526 -27.69 4.85 5.88
C ARG A 526 -28.20 5.32 4.52
N LYS A 527 -29.30 6.06 4.50
CA LYS A 527 -29.85 6.64 3.28
C LYS A 527 -28.91 7.64 2.64
N ALA A 528 -28.34 8.55 3.44
CA ALA A 528 -27.37 9.52 2.96
C ALA A 528 -26.11 8.84 2.45
N TRP A 529 -25.61 7.83 3.17
CA TRP A 529 -24.44 7.08 2.79
C TRP A 529 -24.66 6.23 1.54
N GLY A 530 -25.72 5.47 1.47
CA GLY A 530 -26.06 4.58 0.34
C GLY A 530 -26.65 5.29 -0.88
N GLY A 531 -27.08 6.55 -0.76
CA GLY A 531 -27.73 7.31 -1.84
C GLY A 531 -29.11 6.77 -2.22
N THR A 532 -29.73 5.89 -1.41
CA THR A 532 -30.99 5.21 -1.69
C THR A 532 -31.72 4.81 -0.40
N GLU A 533 -33.03 4.56 -0.49
CA GLU A 533 -33.83 4.00 0.62
C GLU A 533 -33.48 2.53 0.93
N ALA A 534 -32.88 1.80 -0.02
CA ALA A 534 -32.55 0.40 0.16
C ALA A 534 -31.48 0.22 1.26
N GLY A 535 -31.81 -0.53 2.29
CA GLY A 535 -30.97 -0.74 3.47
C GLY A 535 -31.02 0.36 4.54
N SER A 536 -31.87 1.40 4.36
CA SER A 536 -32.05 2.43 5.41
C SER A 536 -32.53 1.83 6.73
N MET A 537 -33.38 0.82 6.70
CA MET A 537 -33.85 0.04 7.83
C MET A 537 -32.86 -1.05 8.30
N TYR A 538 -31.57 -1.01 7.96
CA TYR A 538 -30.59 -2.07 8.13
C TYR A 538 -30.86 -3.30 7.23
N THR A 539 -32.07 -3.78 7.15
CA THR A 539 -32.50 -4.76 6.15
C THR A 539 -32.64 -4.08 4.78
N ASN A 540 -32.24 -4.77 3.72
CA ASN A 540 -32.33 -4.26 2.35
C ASN A 540 -33.63 -4.70 1.65
N GLY A 541 -33.83 -6.01 1.51
CA GLY A 541 -35.05 -6.59 0.94
C GLY A 541 -35.22 -6.42 -0.58
N LYS A 542 -34.23 -5.85 -1.29
CA LYS A 542 -34.23 -5.72 -2.75
C LYS A 542 -33.58 -6.93 -3.41
N VAL A 543 -33.88 -7.08 -4.69
CA VAL A 543 -33.28 -8.12 -5.56
C VAL A 543 -32.37 -7.43 -6.57
N TYR A 544 -31.10 -7.82 -6.59
CA TYR A 544 -30.10 -7.31 -7.52
C TYR A 544 -29.58 -8.47 -8.38
N TYR A 545 -29.67 -8.36 -9.70
CA TYR A 545 -29.22 -9.42 -10.63
C TYR A 545 -29.81 -10.81 -10.33
N GLY A 546 -31.07 -10.86 -9.87
CA GLY A 546 -31.73 -12.08 -9.43
C GLY A 546 -31.36 -12.57 -8.03
N LEU A 547 -30.51 -11.83 -7.28
CA LEU A 547 -30.02 -12.18 -5.94
C LEU A 547 -30.75 -11.32 -4.88
N PRO A 548 -31.50 -11.93 -3.95
CA PRO A 548 -32.16 -11.18 -2.87
C PRO A 548 -31.13 -10.81 -1.80
N LEU A 549 -30.98 -9.51 -1.52
CA LEU A 549 -30.09 -9.00 -0.48
C LEU A 549 -30.88 -8.79 0.82
N LYS A 550 -30.48 -9.48 1.89
CA LYS A 550 -31.14 -9.37 3.20
C LYS A 550 -30.69 -8.13 3.98
N VAL A 551 -29.37 -7.93 4.11
CA VAL A 551 -28.74 -6.83 4.84
C VAL A 551 -27.69 -6.17 3.96
N GLY A 552 -27.62 -4.84 4.03
CA GLY A 552 -26.65 -4.03 3.27
C GLY A 552 -27.30 -2.77 2.73
N VAL A 553 -26.52 -1.70 2.64
CA VAL A 553 -26.96 -0.44 2.01
C VAL A 553 -26.82 -0.51 0.50
N SER A 554 -27.69 0.15 -0.25
CA SER A 554 -27.60 0.15 -1.72
C SER A 554 -27.50 -1.29 -2.28
N ASN A 555 -26.53 -1.57 -3.13
CA ASN A 555 -26.24 -2.89 -3.71
C ASN A 555 -25.31 -3.76 -2.82
N GLY A 556 -25.19 -3.45 -1.55
CA GLY A 556 -24.33 -4.14 -0.57
C GLY A 556 -23.09 -3.35 -0.17
N GLY A 557 -22.75 -2.30 -0.90
CA GLY A 557 -21.56 -1.48 -0.68
C GLY A 557 -20.28 -2.06 -1.31
N PRO A 558 -19.13 -1.45 -1.04
CA PRO A 558 -17.82 -1.95 -1.45
C PRO A 558 -17.47 -3.25 -0.71
N LEU A 559 -16.66 -4.11 -1.33
CA LEU A 559 -16.41 -5.46 -0.81
C LEU A 559 -15.67 -5.51 0.53
N PHE A 560 -14.89 -4.50 0.89
CA PHE A 560 -14.21 -4.51 2.19
C PHE A 560 -15.19 -4.54 3.38
N PHE A 561 -16.45 -4.14 3.19
CA PHE A 561 -17.52 -4.29 4.19
C PHE A 561 -17.77 -5.75 4.60
N VAL A 562 -17.54 -6.69 3.68
CA VAL A 562 -17.72 -8.12 3.92
C VAL A 562 -16.40 -8.85 4.19
N HIS A 563 -15.28 -8.12 4.23
CA HIS A 563 -13.97 -8.67 4.51
C HIS A 563 -13.48 -8.31 5.92
N TYR A 564 -13.32 -7.02 6.26
CA TYR A 564 -12.55 -6.58 7.42
C TYR A 564 -13.05 -7.12 8.76
N SER A 565 -14.35 -7.06 9.02
CA SER A 565 -14.92 -7.64 10.23
C SER A 565 -14.86 -9.18 10.26
N TYR A 566 -14.70 -9.82 9.11
CA TYR A 566 -14.75 -11.27 8.96
C TYR A 566 -13.37 -11.91 8.71
N LEU A 567 -12.30 -11.15 8.81
CA LEU A 567 -10.95 -11.71 8.74
C LEU A 567 -10.71 -12.70 9.89
N ALA A 568 -11.15 -12.38 11.10
CA ALA A 568 -11.04 -13.24 12.27
C ALA A 568 -12.39 -13.84 12.72
N LEU A 569 -13.50 -13.09 12.62
CA LEU A 569 -14.82 -13.60 12.96
C LEU A 569 -15.32 -14.57 11.87
N ASN A 570 -15.58 -15.81 12.24
CA ASN A 570 -16.10 -16.81 11.30
C ASN A 570 -17.55 -16.53 10.92
N PRO A 571 -17.84 -16.11 9.68
CA PRO A 571 -19.22 -15.78 9.26
C PRO A 571 -20.15 -16.99 9.18
N HIS A 572 -19.62 -18.23 9.05
CA HIS A 572 -20.42 -19.46 9.12
C HIS A 572 -21.05 -19.66 10.51
N GLN A 573 -20.40 -19.15 11.55
CA GLN A 573 -20.84 -19.30 12.94
C GLN A 573 -21.48 -18.02 13.50
N PHE A 574 -21.71 -17.02 12.66
CA PHE A 574 -22.30 -15.76 13.08
C PHE A 574 -23.58 -15.45 12.31
N SER A 575 -24.66 -15.32 13.07
CA SER A 575 -25.97 -14.91 12.61
C SER A 575 -26.66 -14.05 13.65
N ASP A 576 -27.58 -13.21 13.21
CA ASP A 576 -28.44 -12.43 14.08
C ASP A 576 -29.92 -12.60 13.70
N LYS A 577 -30.80 -11.73 14.18
CA LYS A 577 -32.22 -11.80 13.81
C LYS A 577 -32.53 -11.43 12.35
N TYR A 578 -31.57 -10.89 11.61
CA TYR A 578 -31.77 -10.41 10.25
C TYR A 578 -31.26 -11.40 9.20
N THR A 579 -30.11 -12.04 9.46
CA THR A 579 -29.48 -12.92 8.46
C THR A 579 -28.43 -13.85 9.06
N ASN A 580 -28.05 -14.89 8.29
CA ASN A 580 -26.76 -15.56 8.39
C ASN A 580 -25.74 -14.73 7.60
N TYR A 581 -24.61 -14.38 8.23
CA TYR A 581 -23.68 -13.44 7.60
C TYR A 581 -22.79 -14.08 6.53
N PHE A 582 -22.58 -15.40 6.56
CA PHE A 582 -21.92 -16.06 5.44
C PHE A 582 -22.75 -15.96 4.16
N GLU A 583 -24.04 -16.32 4.23
CA GLU A 583 -24.96 -16.25 3.09
C GLU A 583 -25.12 -14.80 2.56
N ASN A 584 -25.20 -13.84 3.48
CA ASN A 584 -25.34 -12.44 3.10
C ASN A 584 -24.09 -11.89 2.41
N ASN A 585 -22.90 -12.19 2.95
CA ASN A 585 -21.63 -11.76 2.38
C ASN A 585 -21.39 -12.42 1.02
N GLN A 586 -21.74 -13.71 0.87
CA GLN A 586 -21.71 -14.40 -0.42
C GLN A 586 -22.63 -13.72 -1.43
N THR A 587 -23.82 -13.32 -1.01
CA THR A 587 -24.77 -12.58 -1.87
C THR A 587 -24.16 -11.25 -2.33
N ILE A 588 -23.54 -10.48 -1.44
CA ILE A 588 -22.88 -9.20 -1.77
C ILE A 588 -21.74 -9.42 -2.75
N ALA A 589 -20.88 -10.41 -2.51
CA ALA A 589 -19.77 -10.74 -3.43
C ALA A 589 -20.29 -11.10 -4.84
N LYS A 590 -21.37 -11.91 -4.91
CA LYS A 590 -22.01 -12.26 -6.18
C LYS A 590 -22.70 -11.06 -6.87
N ILE A 591 -23.26 -10.12 -6.12
CA ILE A 591 -23.83 -8.87 -6.68
C ILE A 591 -22.70 -8.06 -7.33
N ASN A 592 -21.55 -7.90 -6.65
CA ASN A 592 -20.38 -7.19 -7.17
C ASN A 592 -19.87 -7.81 -8.48
N LEU A 593 -19.73 -9.14 -8.51
CA LEU A 593 -19.37 -9.88 -9.71
C LEU A 593 -20.38 -9.65 -10.85
N ARG A 594 -21.69 -9.81 -10.57
CA ARG A 594 -22.74 -9.66 -11.60
C ARG A 594 -22.80 -8.25 -12.16
N TYR A 595 -22.59 -7.24 -11.33
CA TYR A 595 -22.46 -5.86 -11.79
C TYR A 595 -21.31 -5.70 -12.79
N CYS A 596 -20.12 -6.25 -12.47
CA CYS A 596 -18.99 -6.20 -13.39
C CYS A 596 -19.23 -7.00 -14.69
N MET A 597 -19.97 -8.12 -14.61
CA MET A 597 -20.37 -8.89 -15.81
C MET A 597 -21.35 -8.10 -16.71
N GLU A 598 -22.30 -7.39 -16.14
CA GLU A 598 -23.23 -6.54 -16.89
C GLU A 598 -22.56 -5.25 -17.39
N ASN A 599 -21.55 -4.78 -16.69
CA ASN A 599 -20.69 -3.65 -17.05
C ASN A 599 -21.47 -2.43 -17.54
N PRO A 600 -22.34 -1.82 -16.73
CA PRO A 600 -23.16 -0.69 -17.17
C PRO A 600 -22.35 0.53 -17.57
N GLY A 601 -21.14 0.70 -17.01
CA GLY A 601 -20.17 1.76 -17.35
C GLY A 601 -19.38 1.49 -18.64
N LYS A 602 -19.47 0.30 -19.22
CA LYS A 602 -18.70 -0.15 -20.40
C LYS A 602 -17.19 -0.05 -20.21
N TYR A 603 -16.71 -0.32 -19.00
CA TYR A 603 -15.30 -0.28 -18.66
C TYR A 603 -14.53 -1.45 -19.29
N VAL A 604 -13.34 -1.16 -19.80
CA VAL A 604 -12.48 -2.19 -20.39
C VAL A 604 -12.06 -3.19 -19.32
N GLY A 605 -12.16 -4.48 -19.66
CA GLY A 605 -11.73 -5.59 -18.81
C GLY A 605 -12.81 -6.12 -17.87
N TYR A 606 -13.83 -5.35 -17.48
CA TYR A 606 -14.90 -5.83 -16.62
C TYR A 606 -15.59 -7.07 -17.18
N GLY A 607 -15.85 -8.05 -16.32
CA GLY A 607 -16.51 -9.29 -16.71
C GLY A 607 -16.37 -10.39 -15.67
N GLU A 608 -16.66 -11.63 -16.09
CA GLU A 608 -16.62 -12.81 -15.23
C GLU A 608 -15.28 -13.03 -14.53
N ASN A 609 -14.18 -12.71 -15.21
CA ASN A 609 -12.81 -12.93 -14.73
C ASN A 609 -12.13 -11.64 -14.24
N CYS A 610 -12.85 -10.52 -14.21
CA CYS A 610 -12.29 -9.23 -13.78
C CYS A 610 -13.37 -8.41 -13.05
N TRP A 611 -13.32 -8.47 -11.73
CA TRP A 611 -14.26 -7.84 -10.80
C TRP A 611 -13.59 -7.59 -9.45
N GLY A 612 -14.21 -6.83 -8.58
CA GLY A 612 -13.66 -6.54 -7.25
C GLY A 612 -13.69 -5.06 -6.91
N LEU A 613 -14.93 -4.50 -6.89
CA LEU A 613 -15.15 -3.11 -6.51
C LEU A 613 -15.06 -3.00 -4.99
N THR A 614 -14.06 -2.27 -4.52
CA THR A 614 -13.78 -2.06 -3.10
C THR A 614 -13.01 -0.75 -2.91
N ALA A 615 -12.62 -0.44 -1.68
CA ALA A 615 -11.76 0.70 -1.41
C ALA A 615 -10.32 0.41 -1.83
N SER A 616 -9.72 1.33 -2.55
CA SER A 616 -8.35 1.22 -3.06
C SER A 616 -7.77 2.56 -3.47
N ASP A 617 -6.48 2.55 -3.80
CA ASP A 617 -5.87 3.65 -4.54
C ASP A 617 -6.60 3.88 -5.86
N PHE A 618 -6.68 5.12 -6.27
CA PHE A 618 -7.07 5.52 -7.62
C PHE A 618 -6.11 6.63 -8.07
N ALA A 619 -6.05 6.87 -9.33
CA ALA A 619 -5.03 7.72 -9.96
C ALA A 619 -4.60 8.97 -9.17
N TRP A 620 -5.53 9.69 -8.54
CA TRP A 620 -5.25 10.92 -7.80
C TRP A 620 -5.54 10.88 -6.30
N HIS A 621 -6.28 9.87 -5.82
CA HIS A 621 -6.70 9.77 -4.42
C HIS A 621 -7.21 8.36 -4.10
N TYR A 622 -7.30 8.05 -2.82
CA TYR A 622 -7.98 6.85 -2.34
C TYR A 622 -9.50 6.98 -2.49
N GLN A 623 -10.15 5.95 -2.99
CA GLN A 623 -11.60 5.95 -3.20
C GLN A 623 -12.21 4.56 -2.99
N ALA A 624 -13.41 4.52 -2.41
CA ALA A 624 -14.22 3.31 -2.35
C ALA A 624 -15.06 3.18 -3.63
N GLN A 625 -14.86 2.08 -4.36
CA GLN A 625 -15.67 1.68 -5.49
C GLN A 625 -16.74 0.68 -5.04
N GLU A 626 -17.94 0.82 -5.54
CA GLU A 626 -19.05 -0.10 -5.24
C GLU A 626 -19.93 -0.33 -6.48
N PRO A 627 -20.76 -1.40 -6.52
CA PRO A 627 -21.53 -1.77 -7.72
C PRO A 627 -22.72 -0.84 -7.96
N VAL A 628 -22.45 0.46 -8.07
CA VAL A 628 -23.40 1.54 -8.36
C VAL A 628 -22.76 2.50 -9.35
N SER A 629 -23.42 2.78 -10.46
CA SER A 629 -22.87 3.58 -11.57
C SER A 629 -22.37 4.98 -11.19
N THR A 630 -22.86 5.55 -10.09
CA THR A 630 -22.43 6.86 -9.59
C THR A 630 -21.17 6.80 -8.72
N ARG A 631 -20.72 5.59 -8.34
CA ARG A 631 -19.56 5.35 -7.47
C ARG A 631 -18.59 4.33 -8.04
N ASP A 632 -18.74 4.01 -9.32
CA ASP A 632 -17.84 3.18 -10.09
C ASP A 632 -17.18 4.04 -11.17
N ASN A 633 -15.87 3.99 -11.26
CA ASN A 633 -15.05 4.72 -12.24
C ASN A 633 -14.21 3.78 -13.12
N GLY A 634 -14.47 2.48 -13.09
CA GLY A 634 -13.74 1.48 -13.86
C GLY A 634 -12.50 0.92 -13.17
N THR A 635 -12.27 1.25 -11.88
CA THR A 635 -11.12 0.76 -11.11
C THR A 635 -11.45 -0.55 -10.40
N ILE A 636 -10.61 -1.54 -10.61
CA ILE A 636 -10.63 -2.84 -9.93
C ILE A 636 -9.47 -2.92 -8.95
N ALA A 637 -9.74 -3.40 -7.73
CA ALA A 637 -8.71 -3.78 -6.78
C ALA A 637 -8.70 -5.31 -6.62
N PRO A 638 -7.55 -5.98 -6.84
CA PRO A 638 -7.46 -7.43 -6.73
C PRO A 638 -7.99 -7.99 -5.40
N THR A 639 -7.77 -7.29 -4.31
CA THR A 639 -8.26 -7.67 -2.97
C THR A 639 -9.78 -7.90 -2.95
N GLY A 640 -10.57 -7.15 -3.73
CA GLY A 640 -12.02 -7.32 -3.77
C GLY A 640 -12.44 -8.73 -4.17
N ALA A 641 -11.90 -9.25 -5.26
CA ALA A 641 -12.16 -10.62 -5.70
C ALA A 641 -11.44 -11.66 -4.84
N LEU A 642 -10.17 -11.40 -4.47
CA LEU A 642 -9.31 -12.40 -3.83
C LEU A 642 -9.62 -12.58 -2.33
N ALA A 643 -9.98 -11.53 -1.61
CA ALA A 643 -10.49 -11.67 -0.25
C ALA A 643 -11.92 -12.26 -0.19
N SER A 644 -12.57 -12.42 -1.34
CA SER A 644 -13.87 -13.10 -1.45
C SER A 644 -13.77 -14.62 -1.65
N PHE A 645 -12.57 -15.22 -1.64
CA PHE A 645 -12.38 -16.67 -1.83
C PHE A 645 -13.32 -17.54 -1.00
N PRO A 646 -13.58 -17.29 0.30
CA PRO A 646 -14.51 -18.11 1.05
C PRO A 646 -15.96 -18.04 0.55
N TYR A 647 -16.33 -16.93 -0.10
CA TYR A 647 -17.69 -16.67 -0.58
C TYR A 647 -17.91 -17.10 -2.04
N THR A 648 -16.86 -17.00 -2.87
CA THR A 648 -16.94 -17.21 -4.33
C THR A 648 -15.67 -17.91 -4.83
N PRO A 649 -15.35 -19.15 -4.36
CA PRO A 649 -14.04 -19.77 -4.61
C PRO A 649 -13.74 -19.96 -6.11
N GLU A 650 -14.71 -20.41 -6.90
CA GLU A 650 -14.50 -20.65 -8.34
C GLU A 650 -14.30 -19.34 -9.10
N GLU A 651 -15.13 -18.35 -8.82
CA GLU A 651 -15.07 -17.02 -9.47
C GLU A 651 -13.82 -16.25 -9.01
N SER A 652 -13.45 -16.36 -7.75
CA SER A 652 -12.21 -15.76 -7.21
C SER A 652 -10.97 -16.39 -7.83
N MET A 653 -10.93 -17.72 -8.04
CA MET A 653 -9.85 -18.40 -8.73
C MET A 653 -9.74 -17.95 -10.20
N LYS A 654 -10.85 -17.82 -10.92
CA LYS A 654 -10.86 -17.30 -12.30
C LYS A 654 -10.30 -15.86 -12.36
N ALA A 655 -10.70 -15.01 -11.41
CA ALA A 655 -10.19 -13.65 -11.33
C ALA A 655 -8.69 -13.63 -11.01
N LEU A 656 -8.25 -14.43 -10.04
CA LEU A 656 -6.85 -14.58 -9.66
C LEU A 656 -5.98 -15.01 -10.86
N ARG A 657 -6.38 -16.05 -11.58
CA ARG A 657 -5.68 -16.51 -12.78
C ARG A 657 -5.61 -15.41 -13.84
N ASN A 658 -6.74 -14.73 -14.11
CA ASN A 658 -6.77 -13.65 -15.08
C ASN A 658 -5.84 -12.48 -14.69
N TYR A 659 -5.85 -12.06 -13.42
CA TYR A 659 -4.98 -10.97 -12.95
C TYR A 659 -3.49 -11.34 -13.08
N TYR A 660 -3.14 -12.57 -12.75
CA TYR A 660 -1.76 -13.02 -12.83
C TYR A 660 -1.32 -13.29 -14.27
N GLU A 661 -2.10 -14.04 -15.05
CA GLU A 661 -1.70 -14.51 -16.38
C GLU A 661 -1.74 -13.42 -17.45
N ASN A 662 -2.75 -12.56 -17.40
CA ASN A 662 -2.99 -11.54 -18.42
C ASN A 662 -2.54 -10.13 -18.02
N TYR A 663 -2.49 -9.83 -16.72
CA TYR A 663 -2.14 -8.50 -16.22
C TYR A 663 -0.90 -8.51 -15.33
N GLY A 664 -0.32 -9.67 -15.03
CA GLY A 664 0.81 -9.80 -14.11
C GLY A 664 2.02 -8.95 -14.49
N GLN A 665 2.25 -8.70 -15.79
CA GLN A 665 3.36 -7.88 -16.24
C GLN A 665 3.38 -6.46 -15.67
N PHE A 666 2.20 -5.88 -15.40
CA PHE A 666 2.09 -4.54 -14.79
C PHE A 666 1.48 -4.57 -13.39
N LEU A 667 0.73 -5.61 -13.06
CA LEU A 667 -0.06 -5.68 -11.84
C LEU A 667 0.63 -6.48 -10.72
N TRP A 668 1.47 -7.49 -11.06
CA TRP A 668 2.19 -8.30 -10.09
C TRP A 668 3.59 -7.72 -9.84
N GLY A 669 3.92 -7.48 -8.59
CA GLY A 669 5.20 -6.91 -8.16
C GLY A 669 5.74 -7.58 -6.89
N GLU A 670 6.59 -6.88 -6.20
CA GLU A 670 7.45 -7.38 -5.12
C GLU A 670 6.69 -7.89 -3.88
N TYR A 671 5.44 -7.46 -3.71
CA TYR A 671 4.54 -7.88 -2.65
C TYR A 671 3.22 -8.46 -3.19
N GLY A 672 3.28 -9.16 -4.32
CA GLY A 672 2.09 -9.69 -4.99
C GLY A 672 1.39 -8.62 -5.83
N PHE A 673 0.06 -8.57 -5.80
CA PHE A 673 -0.68 -7.61 -6.60
C PHE A 673 -0.54 -6.18 -6.06
N ARG A 674 -0.31 -5.22 -6.97
CA ARG A 674 -0.46 -3.80 -6.70
C ARG A 674 -1.90 -3.49 -6.34
N ASP A 675 -2.11 -2.35 -5.68
CA ASP A 675 -3.37 -2.07 -5.00
C ASP A 675 -4.59 -2.03 -5.92
N ALA A 676 -4.46 -1.42 -7.11
CA ALA A 676 -5.57 -1.31 -8.06
C ALA A 676 -5.11 -1.05 -9.50
N PHE A 677 -6.01 -1.23 -10.45
CA PHE A 677 -5.80 -0.91 -11.87
C PHE A 677 -7.09 -0.46 -12.56
N ASN A 678 -6.93 0.28 -13.67
CA ASN A 678 -8.03 0.72 -14.51
C ASN A 678 -7.61 0.64 -15.98
N LEU A 679 -8.11 -0.37 -16.70
CA LEU A 679 -7.73 -0.62 -18.09
C LEU A 679 -8.33 0.42 -19.05
N THR A 680 -9.47 1.03 -18.71
CA THR A 680 -10.08 2.10 -19.51
C THR A 680 -9.17 3.32 -19.52
N GLU A 681 -8.56 3.63 -18.38
CA GLU A 681 -7.64 4.75 -18.23
C GLU A 681 -6.17 4.40 -18.55
N ASN A 682 -5.86 3.15 -18.84
CA ASN A 682 -4.49 2.65 -18.99
C ASN A 682 -3.64 2.99 -17.76
N TRP A 683 -4.16 2.68 -16.58
CA TRP A 683 -3.56 3.02 -15.31
C TRP A 683 -3.41 1.80 -14.40
N CYS A 684 -2.31 1.72 -13.68
CA CYS A 684 -2.09 0.78 -12.59
C CYS A 684 -1.44 1.52 -11.42
N SER A 685 -1.87 1.21 -10.22
CA SER A 685 -1.28 1.77 -9.00
C SER A 685 0.20 1.42 -8.88
N SER A 686 1.00 2.37 -8.42
CA SER A 686 2.41 2.13 -8.09
C SER A 686 2.62 1.63 -6.66
N ILE A 687 1.56 1.60 -5.82
CA ILE A 687 1.66 1.22 -4.42
C ILE A 687 1.12 -0.17 -4.14
N PHE A 688 1.59 -0.71 -3.00
CA PHE A 688 0.95 -1.80 -2.25
C PHE A 688 0.36 -1.19 -0.98
N MET A 689 -0.85 -1.58 -0.59
CA MET A 689 -1.58 -0.97 0.53
C MET A 689 -1.81 -1.98 1.66
N GLY A 690 -1.45 -1.60 2.89
CA GLY A 690 -1.54 -2.49 4.04
C GLY A 690 -2.95 -2.99 4.36
N LEU A 691 -3.99 -2.21 4.12
CA LEU A 691 -5.37 -2.67 4.32
C LEU A 691 -5.84 -3.68 3.26
N ASN A 692 -5.15 -3.76 2.11
CA ASN A 692 -5.57 -4.59 0.98
C ASN A 692 -4.71 -5.85 0.77
N GLN A 693 -3.48 -5.88 1.29
CA GLN A 693 -2.59 -7.03 1.14
C GLN A 693 -3.01 -8.21 2.04
N ALA A 694 -3.17 -8.00 3.35
CA ALA A 694 -3.49 -9.08 4.27
C ALA A 694 -4.86 -9.74 4.05
N PRO A 695 -5.94 -9.02 3.67
CA PRO A 695 -7.19 -9.69 3.35
C PRO A 695 -7.06 -10.79 2.30
N ILE A 696 -6.15 -10.64 1.32
CA ILE A 696 -5.86 -11.70 0.33
C ILE A 696 -5.28 -12.92 1.03
N THR A 697 -4.18 -12.78 1.78
CA THR A 697 -3.55 -13.89 2.50
C THR A 697 -4.51 -14.55 3.49
N VAL A 698 -5.16 -13.76 4.33
CA VAL A 698 -6.00 -14.26 5.44
C VAL A 698 -7.25 -14.98 4.93
N MET A 699 -7.90 -14.43 3.90
CA MET A 699 -9.15 -15.04 3.41
C MET A 699 -8.88 -16.25 2.50
N ILE A 700 -7.78 -16.28 1.76
CA ILE A 700 -7.34 -17.50 1.07
C ILE A 700 -7.07 -18.60 2.10
N GLU A 701 -6.33 -18.32 3.17
CA GLU A 701 -6.07 -19.30 4.22
C GLU A 701 -7.35 -19.72 4.96
N ASN A 702 -8.26 -18.79 5.23
CA ASN A 702 -9.55 -19.14 5.80
C ASN A 702 -10.39 -20.03 4.87
N TYR A 703 -10.32 -19.83 3.56
CA TYR A 703 -10.92 -20.73 2.58
C TYR A 703 -10.26 -22.12 2.61
N ARG A 704 -8.92 -22.19 2.67
CA ARG A 704 -8.16 -23.45 2.62
C ARG A 704 -8.30 -24.28 3.91
N THR A 705 -8.22 -23.64 5.10
CA THR A 705 -8.13 -24.35 6.37
C THR A 705 -9.00 -23.79 7.50
N GLY A 706 -9.46 -22.55 7.36
CA GLY A 706 -10.16 -21.85 8.43
C GLY A 706 -9.25 -21.41 9.59
N LEU A 707 -7.94 -21.33 9.39
CA LEU A 707 -6.95 -21.11 10.44
C LEU A 707 -7.30 -19.92 11.34
N ILE A 708 -7.40 -18.74 10.77
CA ILE A 708 -7.61 -17.50 11.55
C ILE A 708 -8.98 -17.50 12.21
N TRP A 709 -10.02 -17.94 11.51
CA TRP A 709 -11.35 -18.13 12.08
C TRP A 709 -11.33 -19.08 13.29
N ASN A 710 -10.67 -20.23 13.17
CA ASN A 710 -10.57 -21.20 14.25
C ASN A 710 -9.82 -20.65 15.45
N LEU A 711 -8.73 -19.92 15.25
CA LEU A 711 -7.98 -19.27 16.32
C LEU A 711 -8.81 -18.27 17.07
N PHE A 712 -9.40 -17.30 16.37
CA PHE A 712 -10.21 -16.25 17.01
C PHE A 712 -11.42 -16.82 17.75
N MET A 713 -12.15 -17.75 17.13
CA MET A 713 -13.36 -18.35 17.70
C MET A 713 -13.07 -19.28 18.90
N LYS A 714 -11.83 -19.77 19.08
CA LYS A 714 -11.40 -20.53 20.27
C LYS A 714 -11.16 -19.64 21.49
N ASN A 715 -11.01 -18.32 21.33
CA ASN A 715 -10.73 -17.42 22.43
C ASN A 715 -11.89 -17.41 23.44
N GLN A 716 -11.59 -17.59 24.73
CA GLN A 716 -12.61 -17.72 25.77
C GLN A 716 -13.48 -16.47 25.96
N ASP A 717 -12.89 -15.27 25.84
CA ASP A 717 -13.64 -14.02 25.97
C ASP A 717 -14.53 -13.81 24.75
N VAL A 718 -14.07 -14.17 23.55
CA VAL A 718 -14.88 -14.21 22.33
C VAL A 718 -16.08 -15.14 22.50
N GLN A 719 -15.87 -16.38 22.97
CA GLN A 719 -16.95 -17.34 23.19
C GLN A 719 -17.97 -16.85 24.21
N LYS A 720 -17.50 -16.28 25.34
CA LYS A 720 -18.39 -15.71 26.36
C LYS A 720 -19.22 -14.56 25.81
N GLY A 721 -18.59 -13.66 25.06
CA GLY A 721 -19.25 -12.51 24.45
C GLY A 721 -20.29 -12.93 23.43
N LEU A 722 -19.99 -13.90 22.56
CA LEU A 722 -20.95 -14.44 21.60
C LEU A 722 -22.14 -15.11 22.30
N LYS A 723 -21.93 -15.86 23.39
CA LYS A 723 -23.03 -16.43 24.19
C LYS A 723 -23.91 -15.35 24.78
N ARG A 724 -23.34 -14.24 25.27
CA ARG A 724 -24.12 -13.07 25.74
C ARG A 724 -24.92 -12.43 24.62
N PHE A 725 -24.33 -12.29 23.45
CA PHE A 725 -24.98 -11.77 22.24
C PHE A 725 -26.16 -12.67 21.81
N ASP A 726 -25.97 -13.98 21.80
CA ASP A 726 -27.02 -14.94 21.43
C ASP A 726 -28.27 -14.85 22.31
N GLN A 727 -28.13 -14.51 23.61
CA GLN A 727 -29.26 -14.31 24.54
C GLN A 727 -30.13 -13.11 24.17
N THR A 728 -29.67 -12.21 23.32
CA THR A 728 -30.45 -11.05 22.82
C THR A 728 -31.26 -11.35 21.57
N LYS A 729 -31.05 -12.52 20.95
CA LYS A 729 -31.85 -12.96 19.81
C LYS A 729 -33.26 -13.30 20.27
N PRO A 730 -34.32 -12.95 19.53
CA PRO A 730 -35.66 -13.39 19.81
C PRO A 730 -35.69 -14.93 19.88
N SER A 731 -36.38 -15.49 20.87
CA SER A 731 -36.68 -16.93 20.84
C SER A 731 -37.55 -17.22 19.61
N ASN A 732 -37.08 -18.10 18.74
CA ASN A 732 -37.85 -18.56 17.57
C ASN A 732 -39.15 -19.23 18.01
#